data_d9e7bfec63fd24ff2ba9b571c0d44fcb
#
_entry.id   d9e7bfec63fd24ff2ba9b571c0d44fcb
#
_cell.length_a   1.000
_cell.length_b   1.000
_cell.length_c   1.000
_cell.angle_alpha   90.00
_cell.angle_beta   90.00
_cell.angle_gamma   90.00
#
_symmetry.space_group_name_H-M   'P 1'
#
loop_
_entity.id
_entity.type
_entity.pdbx_description
1 polymer ?
#
loop_
_entity_poly.entity_id
_entity_poly.type
_entity_poly.pdbx_seq_one_letter_code
_entity_poly.pdbx_strand_id
1 'polypeptide(L)'
;MALALIANSRAAVLHAQTDPTFSRDISPILREHCVACHRPDGAAPFSLSTYSEARLRASLIVRAIQSRYMPPWKPQPGHGDFADARRLTDKQISVIEQWAANGAREGDPQERPLATSTSDQWEFGTPDIVATMPDAYTVAPEGADVIRSFVIPVSTTRGRFVRAVEFHAGNARVVHHANIKVDTSGSSRRLDAEDAGPGFDGSSRDARFPDGYFLGWTPGQRAHASPGTAWYLPAGADLVVELHLTPTGKAERVQSSVGLFLADAALARTPYMIRLGSQRIDIPAGVTAYSTSDRYVLPVDVDLLAVQPHAHNLARSIQASARMPDGRREWLIDIQDWDFRWQDVYRYRAPLHLPRGTVLEMQYTYDNSAANPRNPNSPPRRVTFGQTSSSEMGDLWLQVATTTDRDRATLDADYAPKMLREDIAGDETTLRTRPNDARLRRDLALCYLEAGRTDDAIAEFERAVAIEPQAADQHYELAVILLKANRLDAAAAHFHRAIELKPDDAENYNGLGAIAYARGADNEAIRLFQQSVRARDNALAHYNLGRTLARAQRLDDAVAEYEAALRLNADDPDVHVGLGAALTERGLAIAAVTHYREALRIKPDLVTAMSNLAWVLATSTDPAVRQPLEAVPLAEEAVRLTSSKNAVILDTLAVSYFEAGRRAEAIRTARAAVERAVADNDDATANRLRERLRSYEAQNPR
;
A
#
# COMPACT_ATOMS: atom_id res chain seq x y z
N MET A 1 75.46 40.55 -48.53
CA MET A 1 74.38 39.62 -48.26
C MET A 1 73.96 39.84 -46.85
N ALA A 2 72.83 40.54 -46.64
CA ALA A 2 72.27 40.85 -45.35
C ALA A 2 71.04 39.96 -45.17
N LEU A 3 71.00 39.08 -44.14
CA LEU A 3 69.85 38.34 -43.75
C LEU A 3 69.05 39.20 -42.76
N ALA A 4 67.83 39.52 -43.13
CA ALA A 4 66.85 40.11 -42.22
C ALA A 4 66.14 39.04 -41.40
N LEU A 5 66.24 39.07 -40.05
CA LEU A 5 65.46 38.30 -39.12
C LEU A 5 64.12 39.02 -38.94
N ILE A 6 63.02 38.37 -39.41
CA ILE A 6 61.64 38.78 -39.07
C ILE A 6 61.28 38.16 -37.78
N ALA A 7 61.17 38.92 -36.69
CA ALA A 7 60.64 38.53 -35.43
C ALA A 7 59.09 38.53 -35.48
N ASN A 8 58.45 37.36 -35.47
CA ASN A 8 57.03 37.21 -35.36
C ASN A 8 56.59 37.33 -33.85
N SER A 9 56.19 38.51 -33.43
CA SER A 9 55.56 38.76 -32.15
C SER A 9 54.07 38.29 -32.19
N ARG A 10 53.78 37.08 -31.73
CA ARG A 10 52.41 36.69 -31.41
C ARG A 10 51.99 37.49 -30.18
N ALA A 11 51.21 38.53 -30.35
CA ALA A 11 50.47 39.17 -29.30
C ALA A 11 49.45 38.15 -28.77
N ALA A 12 49.66 37.59 -27.56
CA ALA A 12 48.64 36.87 -26.82
C ALA A 12 47.54 37.88 -26.45
N VAL A 13 46.39 37.77 -27.11
CA VAL A 13 45.19 38.51 -26.72
C VAL A 13 44.78 37.94 -25.33
N LEU A 14 45.20 38.59 -24.28
CA LEU A 14 44.65 38.45 -22.95
C LEU A 14 43.18 38.88 -23.06
N HIS A 15 42.26 37.92 -23.12
CA HIS A 15 40.85 38.20 -22.85
C HIS A 15 40.77 38.74 -21.43
N ALA A 16 40.60 40.05 -21.29
CA ALA A 16 40.25 40.65 -20.02
C ALA A 16 38.96 39.97 -19.55
N GLN A 17 39.05 39.20 -18.47
CA GLN A 17 37.91 38.58 -17.84
C GLN A 17 37.02 39.72 -17.37
N THR A 18 35.93 39.99 -18.09
CA THR A 18 35.00 41.07 -17.72
C THR A 18 34.36 40.66 -16.36
N ASP A 19 34.32 41.62 -15.40
CA ASP A 19 33.71 41.43 -14.11
C ASP A 19 32.32 40.81 -14.25
N PRO A 20 31.96 39.82 -13.42
CA PRO A 20 30.65 39.21 -13.49
C PRO A 20 29.54 40.21 -13.13
N THR A 21 28.42 40.12 -13.90
CA THR A 21 27.24 40.95 -13.70
C THR A 21 26.02 40.08 -13.35
N PHE A 22 25.03 40.69 -12.71
CA PHE A 22 23.81 39.99 -12.34
C PHE A 22 23.09 39.41 -13.57
N SER A 23 22.82 40.26 -14.58
CA SER A 23 22.00 39.85 -15.72
C SER A 23 22.65 38.72 -16.54
N ARG A 24 23.96 38.80 -16.79
CA ARG A 24 24.67 37.84 -17.61
C ARG A 24 25.08 36.58 -16.87
N ASP A 25 25.63 36.71 -15.64
CA ASP A 25 26.34 35.61 -14.99
C ASP A 25 25.57 35.05 -13.77
N ILE A 26 24.91 35.90 -12.96
CA ILE A 26 24.32 35.51 -11.69
C ILE A 26 22.87 35.06 -11.87
N SER A 27 22.06 35.78 -12.64
CA SER A 27 20.66 35.49 -12.88
C SER A 27 20.44 34.05 -13.40
N PRO A 28 21.21 33.50 -14.33
CA PRO A 28 21.08 32.11 -14.75
C PRO A 28 21.33 31.13 -13.62
N ILE A 29 22.36 31.34 -12.79
CA ILE A 29 22.70 30.47 -11.64
C ILE A 29 21.58 30.50 -10.62
N LEU A 30 21.08 31.70 -10.23
CA LEU A 30 20.00 31.83 -9.28
C LEU A 30 18.72 31.19 -9.78
N ARG A 31 18.39 31.30 -11.05
CA ARG A 31 17.20 30.67 -11.66
C ARG A 31 17.26 29.16 -11.58
N GLU A 32 18.40 28.60 -11.91
CA GLU A 32 18.59 27.14 -11.93
C GLU A 32 18.57 26.53 -10.54
N HIS A 33 19.19 27.20 -9.53
CA HIS A 33 19.50 26.57 -8.25
C HIS A 33 18.79 27.20 -7.04
N CYS A 34 18.18 28.38 -7.14
CA CYS A 34 17.71 29.15 -5.97
C CYS A 34 16.23 29.58 -6.07
N VAL A 35 15.79 30.06 -7.25
CA VAL A 35 14.49 30.72 -7.43
C VAL A 35 13.32 29.74 -7.23
N ALA A 36 13.50 28.46 -7.40
CA ALA A 36 12.45 27.47 -7.13
C ALA A 36 11.86 27.62 -5.71
N CYS A 37 12.69 27.93 -4.70
CA CYS A 37 12.29 28.20 -3.34
C CYS A 37 12.23 29.70 -3.03
N HIS A 38 13.23 30.49 -3.52
CA HIS A 38 13.39 31.91 -3.27
C HIS A 38 12.64 32.78 -4.29
N ARG A 39 11.32 32.67 -4.32
CA ARG A 39 10.39 33.46 -5.14
C ARG A 39 9.33 34.10 -4.28
N PRO A 40 8.58 35.11 -4.75
CA PRO A 40 7.36 35.56 -4.07
C PRO A 40 6.45 34.34 -3.83
N ASP A 41 5.88 34.22 -2.66
CA ASP A 41 5.03 33.08 -2.24
C ASP A 41 5.71 31.70 -2.21
N GLY A 42 7.03 31.65 -2.36
CA GLY A 42 7.83 30.44 -2.17
C GLY A 42 8.04 30.08 -0.69
N ALA A 43 8.60 28.88 -0.45
CA ALA A 43 8.89 28.39 0.89
C ALA A 43 10.04 29.13 1.59
N ALA A 44 10.93 29.77 0.86
CA ALA A 44 12.05 30.50 1.45
C ALA A 44 11.59 31.83 2.08
N PRO A 45 12.28 32.33 3.14
CA PRO A 45 11.84 33.52 3.88
C PRO A 45 12.02 34.83 3.08
N PHE A 46 12.62 34.79 1.91
CA PHE A 46 12.80 35.95 1.02
C PHE A 46 12.95 35.51 -0.44
N SER A 47 12.60 36.40 -1.34
CA SER A 47 12.77 36.21 -2.77
C SER A 47 14.19 36.57 -3.26
N LEU A 48 14.65 35.91 -4.35
CA LEU A 48 15.84 36.21 -5.12
C LEU A 48 15.51 36.36 -6.63
N SER A 49 14.26 36.67 -6.94
CA SER A 49 13.74 36.74 -8.30
C SER A 49 14.16 37.99 -9.05
N THR A 50 14.61 39.03 -8.36
CA THR A 50 15.04 40.32 -8.96
C THR A 50 16.46 40.66 -8.57
N TYR A 51 17.06 41.57 -9.37
CA TYR A 51 18.39 42.11 -9.08
C TYR A 51 18.46 42.78 -7.71
N SER A 52 17.48 43.65 -7.37
CA SER A 52 17.47 44.36 -6.12
C SER A 52 17.41 43.44 -4.91
N GLU A 53 16.62 42.36 -4.98
CA GLU A 53 16.54 41.35 -3.95
C GLU A 53 17.83 40.55 -3.74
N ALA A 54 18.46 40.15 -4.85
CA ALA A 54 19.73 39.43 -4.83
C ALA A 54 20.88 40.30 -4.33
N ARG A 55 20.99 41.57 -4.82
CA ARG A 55 21.99 42.55 -4.39
C ARG A 55 21.92 42.82 -2.89
N LEU A 56 20.71 43.06 -2.38
CA LEU A 56 20.50 43.31 -0.94
C LEU A 56 21.04 42.16 -0.08
N ARG A 57 21.06 40.94 -0.60
CA ARG A 57 21.44 39.70 0.11
C ARG A 57 22.75 39.09 -0.37
N ALA A 58 23.54 39.79 -1.21
CA ALA A 58 24.76 39.25 -1.84
C ALA A 58 25.71 38.61 -0.80
N SER A 59 25.99 39.29 0.31
CA SER A 59 26.86 38.78 1.35
C SER A 59 26.27 37.54 2.07
N LEU A 60 24.94 37.46 2.21
CA LEU A 60 24.27 36.31 2.79
C LEU A 60 24.32 35.11 1.84
N ILE A 61 24.09 35.34 0.54
CA ILE A 61 24.21 34.34 -0.52
C ILE A 61 25.63 33.73 -0.50
N VAL A 62 26.68 34.58 -0.50
CA VAL A 62 28.08 34.15 -0.47
C VAL A 62 28.34 33.24 0.73
N ARG A 63 27.97 33.64 1.95
CA ARG A 63 28.15 32.82 3.15
C ARG A 63 27.44 31.47 3.06
N ALA A 64 26.21 31.47 2.54
CA ALA A 64 25.39 30.26 2.44
C ALA A 64 25.95 29.26 1.41
N ILE A 65 26.48 29.74 0.28
CA ILE A 65 27.04 28.87 -0.74
C ILE A 65 28.46 28.39 -0.38
N GLN A 66 29.27 29.21 0.30
CA GLN A 66 30.59 28.81 0.79
C GLN A 66 30.51 27.68 1.82
N SER A 67 29.54 27.79 2.74
CA SER A 67 29.29 26.72 3.71
C SER A 67 28.57 25.50 3.12
N ARG A 68 28.22 25.52 1.83
CA ARG A 68 27.41 24.49 1.16
C ARG A 68 26.04 24.28 1.83
N TYR A 69 25.57 25.23 2.63
CA TYR A 69 24.25 25.21 3.22
C TYR A 69 23.14 25.40 2.18
N MET A 70 23.39 26.24 1.16
CA MET A 70 22.51 26.48 0.01
C MET A 70 23.27 26.29 -1.32
N PRO A 71 22.60 25.77 -2.38
CA PRO A 71 21.29 25.10 -2.33
C PRO A 71 21.35 23.82 -1.51
N PRO A 72 20.20 23.38 -0.93
CA PRO A 72 20.15 22.18 -0.07
C PRO A 72 20.34 20.93 -0.92
N TRP A 73 21.55 20.39 -0.91
CA TRP A 73 21.93 19.17 -1.58
C TRP A 73 22.86 18.36 -0.68
N LYS A 74 22.37 17.24 -0.17
CA LYS A 74 23.05 16.48 0.87
C LYS A 74 23.96 15.33 0.40
N PRO A 75 23.68 14.63 -0.75
CA PRO A 75 24.51 13.52 -1.19
C PRO A 75 25.95 13.95 -1.49
N GLN A 76 26.90 13.12 -1.13
CA GLN A 76 28.32 13.32 -1.43
C GLN A 76 28.59 13.11 -2.93
N PRO A 77 29.52 13.85 -3.55
CA PRO A 77 29.92 13.63 -4.92
C PRO A 77 30.46 12.22 -5.15
N GLY A 78 30.08 11.60 -6.29
CA GLY A 78 30.52 10.26 -6.65
C GLY A 78 29.75 9.12 -5.95
N HIS A 79 28.72 9.43 -5.15
CA HIS A 79 27.89 8.45 -4.47
C HIS A 79 26.44 8.55 -4.99
N GLY A 80 26.22 8.09 -6.21
CA GLY A 80 25.00 8.20 -6.99
C GLY A 80 25.08 9.28 -8.08
N ASP A 81 24.67 8.96 -9.31
CA ASP A 81 24.55 9.91 -10.43
C ASP A 81 23.10 10.38 -10.56
N PHE A 82 22.76 11.46 -9.85
CA PHE A 82 21.40 11.98 -9.78
C PHE A 82 21.09 13.03 -10.84
N ALA A 83 19.87 12.97 -11.41
CA ALA A 83 19.43 13.82 -12.50
C ALA A 83 19.33 15.31 -12.10
N ASP A 84 18.77 15.59 -10.91
CA ASP A 84 18.39 16.93 -10.48
C ASP A 84 19.34 17.49 -9.41
N ALA A 85 20.65 17.22 -9.57
CA ALA A 85 21.65 17.67 -8.61
C ALA A 85 21.69 19.21 -8.54
N ARG A 86 21.28 19.76 -7.40
CA ARG A 86 21.23 21.21 -7.15
C ARG A 86 22.56 21.82 -6.69
N ARG A 87 23.63 21.01 -6.65
CA ARG A 87 24.93 21.45 -6.15
C ARG A 87 25.58 22.45 -7.09
N LEU A 88 25.96 23.60 -6.55
CA LEU A 88 26.79 24.57 -7.28
C LEU A 88 28.19 23.99 -7.51
N THR A 89 28.70 24.20 -8.72
CA THR A 89 30.13 23.98 -9.05
C THR A 89 31.01 25.01 -8.36
N ASP A 90 32.29 24.72 -8.16
CA ASP A 90 33.22 25.66 -7.57
C ASP A 90 33.38 26.91 -8.47
N LYS A 91 33.23 26.75 -9.78
CA LYS A 91 33.22 27.89 -10.73
C LYS A 91 31.99 28.79 -10.50
N GLN A 92 30.79 28.22 -10.30
CA GLN A 92 29.59 29.02 -10.05
C GLN A 92 29.70 29.76 -8.69
N ILE A 93 30.25 29.11 -7.68
CA ILE A 93 30.53 29.74 -6.38
C ILE A 93 31.50 30.91 -6.57
N SER A 94 32.64 30.70 -7.22
CA SER A 94 33.65 31.75 -7.49
C SER A 94 33.05 32.94 -8.25
N VAL A 95 32.18 32.69 -9.23
CA VAL A 95 31.53 33.78 -10.01
C VAL A 95 30.59 34.60 -9.09
N ILE A 96 29.83 33.98 -8.21
CA ILE A 96 28.95 34.68 -7.26
C ILE A 96 29.79 35.49 -6.24
N GLU A 97 30.90 34.93 -5.73
CA GLU A 97 31.83 35.60 -4.84
C GLU A 97 32.45 36.86 -5.47
N GLN A 98 32.97 36.72 -6.69
CA GLN A 98 33.52 37.84 -7.44
C GLN A 98 32.48 38.94 -7.71
N TRP A 99 31.26 38.55 -8.10
CA TRP A 99 30.18 39.50 -8.30
C TRP A 99 29.88 40.29 -7.02
N ALA A 100 29.75 39.61 -5.89
CA ALA A 100 29.47 40.26 -4.61
C ALA A 100 30.63 41.17 -4.18
N ALA A 101 31.90 40.73 -4.34
CA ALA A 101 33.09 41.50 -3.99
C ALA A 101 33.26 42.75 -4.87
N ASN A 102 32.85 42.69 -6.16
CA ASN A 102 32.94 43.78 -7.12
C ASN A 102 31.72 44.72 -7.09
N GLY A 103 31.00 44.77 -5.96
CA GLY A 103 29.91 45.71 -5.74
C GLY A 103 28.55 45.26 -6.29
N ALA A 104 28.42 43.98 -6.61
CA ALA A 104 27.19 43.34 -7.07
C ALA A 104 26.47 44.10 -8.20
N ARG A 105 27.18 44.35 -9.31
CA ARG A 105 26.69 45.15 -10.45
C ARG A 105 25.58 44.44 -11.21
N GLU A 106 24.59 45.21 -11.73
CA GLU A 106 23.44 44.64 -12.45
C GLU A 106 23.85 44.13 -13.84
N GLY A 107 24.65 44.86 -14.60
CA GLY A 107 24.88 44.62 -16.02
C GLY A 107 23.73 45.15 -16.89
N ASP A 108 23.69 44.71 -18.14
CA ASP A 108 22.58 45.05 -19.04
C ASP A 108 21.34 44.18 -18.74
N PRO A 109 20.19 44.76 -18.30
CA PRO A 109 18.98 44.02 -18.02
C PRO A 109 18.45 43.23 -19.23
N GLN A 110 18.78 43.58 -20.44
CA GLN A 110 18.33 42.89 -21.64
C GLN A 110 19.10 41.60 -21.92
N GLU A 111 20.31 41.42 -21.34
CA GLU A 111 21.10 40.22 -21.58
C GLU A 111 20.43 38.93 -21.12
N ARG A 112 19.81 38.89 -19.94
CA ARG A 112 18.99 37.76 -19.46
C ARG A 112 18.08 38.13 -18.31
N PRO A 113 16.87 38.66 -18.53
CA PRO A 113 15.94 38.96 -17.46
C PRO A 113 15.48 37.66 -16.75
N LEU A 114 15.30 37.75 -15.46
CA LEU A 114 14.63 36.66 -14.71
C LEU A 114 13.16 36.56 -15.17
N ALA A 115 12.78 35.40 -15.68
CA ALA A 115 11.39 35.14 -15.98
C ALA A 115 10.62 35.09 -14.63
N THR A 116 9.55 35.84 -14.54
CA THR A 116 8.57 35.67 -13.41
C THR A 116 7.80 34.39 -13.67
N SER A 117 8.14 33.32 -12.97
CA SER A 117 7.29 32.13 -12.92
C SER A 117 6.08 32.49 -12.05
N THR A 118 4.89 32.50 -12.61
CA THR A 118 3.65 32.61 -11.84
C THR A 118 3.44 31.31 -11.08
N SER A 119 3.07 31.39 -9.80
CA SER A 119 2.86 30.25 -8.90
C SER A 119 1.77 29.27 -9.37
N ASP A 120 1.00 29.64 -10.37
CA ASP A 120 -0.22 28.93 -10.79
C ASP A 120 -0.04 28.10 -12.08
N GLN A 121 1.16 28.07 -12.65
CA GLN A 121 1.41 27.26 -13.85
C GLN A 121 1.95 25.88 -13.46
N TRP A 122 1.27 24.82 -13.98
CA TRP A 122 1.71 23.45 -13.88
C TRP A 122 2.97 23.24 -14.75
N GLU A 123 4.00 22.59 -14.20
CA GLU A 123 5.28 22.36 -14.90
C GLU A 123 5.11 21.49 -16.16
N PHE A 124 4.18 20.52 -16.12
CA PHE A 124 3.90 19.60 -17.24
C PHE A 124 2.78 20.09 -18.17
N GLY A 125 2.35 21.35 -18.06
CA GLY A 125 1.19 21.87 -18.77
C GLY A 125 -0.12 21.59 -18.02
N THR A 126 -1.25 21.64 -18.71
CA THR A 126 -2.56 21.42 -18.08
C THR A 126 -2.74 19.98 -17.65
N PRO A 127 -2.98 19.68 -16.36
CA PRO A 127 -3.29 18.34 -15.90
C PRO A 127 -4.61 17.82 -16.51
N ASP A 128 -4.70 16.50 -16.71
CA ASP A 128 -5.94 15.85 -17.12
C ASP A 128 -7.00 15.91 -16.02
N ILE A 129 -6.56 15.87 -14.75
CA ILE A 129 -7.42 15.98 -13.57
C ILE A 129 -6.73 16.91 -12.56
N VAL A 130 -7.47 17.88 -12.04
CA VAL A 130 -7.06 18.70 -10.90
C VAL A 130 -7.94 18.34 -9.71
N ALA A 131 -7.36 17.70 -8.71
CA ALA A 131 -8.02 17.34 -7.45
C ALA A 131 -7.63 18.35 -6.38
N THR A 132 -8.59 19.13 -5.88
CA THR A 132 -8.38 20.21 -4.90
C THR A 132 -9.07 19.84 -3.58
N MET A 133 -8.46 20.18 -2.45
CA MET A 133 -9.08 20.04 -1.13
C MET A 133 -10.46 20.71 -1.15
N PRO A 134 -11.53 20.00 -0.70
CA PRO A 134 -12.89 20.56 -0.70
C PRO A 134 -12.97 21.88 0.07
N ASP A 135 -12.37 21.92 1.24
CA ASP A 135 -12.35 23.06 2.14
C ASP A 135 -10.93 23.49 2.50
N ALA A 136 -10.75 24.79 2.72
CA ALA A 136 -9.49 25.32 3.20
C ALA A 136 -9.36 25.11 4.72
N TYR A 137 -8.19 24.61 5.15
CA TYR A 137 -7.84 24.48 6.56
C TYR A 137 -7.11 25.73 7.06
N THR A 138 -7.37 26.13 8.31
CA THR A 138 -6.68 27.26 8.93
C THR A 138 -5.68 26.75 9.96
N VAL A 139 -4.38 26.97 9.70
CA VAL A 139 -3.30 26.69 10.63
C VAL A 139 -3.28 27.77 11.70
N ALA A 140 -3.27 27.36 12.97
CA ALA A 140 -3.19 28.29 14.09
C ALA A 140 -1.86 29.08 14.07
N PRO A 141 -1.82 30.31 14.62
CA PRO A 141 -0.60 31.12 14.61
C PRO A 141 0.54 30.53 15.43
N GLU A 142 0.22 29.77 16.48
CA GLU A 142 1.16 29.19 17.43
C GLU A 142 0.71 27.79 17.82
N GLY A 143 1.64 26.97 18.31
CA GLY A 143 1.39 25.61 18.76
C GLY A 143 2.43 24.62 18.21
N ALA A 144 2.15 23.34 18.40
CA ALA A 144 2.93 22.27 17.80
C ALA A 144 2.61 22.13 16.31
N ASP A 145 3.51 21.48 15.57
CA ASP A 145 3.25 21.05 14.20
C ASP A 145 2.02 20.14 14.13
N VAL A 146 1.26 20.27 13.06
CA VAL A 146 0.02 19.52 12.82
C VAL A 146 0.25 18.55 11.66
N ILE A 147 -0.06 17.28 11.88
CA ILE A 147 -0.17 16.27 10.80
C ILE A 147 -1.65 16.01 10.59
N ARG A 148 -2.17 16.39 9.41
CA ARG A 148 -3.59 16.29 9.09
C ARG A 148 -3.80 15.74 7.69
N SER A 149 -4.73 14.81 7.55
CA SER A 149 -5.09 14.17 6.29
C SER A 149 -6.37 14.78 5.72
N PHE A 150 -6.36 15.06 4.42
CA PHE A 150 -7.48 15.64 3.69
C PHE A 150 -7.92 14.68 2.58
N VAL A 151 -9.21 14.37 2.54
CA VAL A 151 -9.79 13.49 1.54
C VAL A 151 -10.21 14.30 0.33
N ILE A 152 -9.68 13.99 -0.84
CA ILE A 152 -9.99 14.65 -2.10
C ILE A 152 -10.61 13.64 -3.07
N PRO A 153 -11.93 13.68 -3.31
CA PRO A 153 -12.57 12.78 -4.22
C PRO A 153 -12.05 12.94 -5.66
N VAL A 154 -11.67 11.81 -6.29
CA VAL A 154 -11.34 11.81 -7.72
C VAL A 154 -12.46 11.14 -8.47
N SER A 155 -13.29 11.96 -9.15
CA SER A 155 -14.49 11.49 -9.85
C SER A 155 -14.15 10.81 -11.18
N THR A 156 -13.52 9.62 -11.12
CA THR A 156 -13.26 8.79 -12.30
C THR A 156 -14.28 7.65 -12.38
N THR A 157 -14.94 7.52 -13.52
CA THR A 157 -15.92 6.44 -13.77
C THR A 157 -15.28 5.11 -14.19
N ARG A 158 -13.99 5.12 -14.49
CA ARG A 158 -13.17 3.95 -14.84
C ARG A 158 -11.74 4.12 -14.32
N GLY A 159 -11.05 3.03 -14.11
CA GLY A 159 -9.64 3.06 -13.73
C GLY A 159 -8.78 3.76 -14.77
N ARG A 160 -7.74 4.47 -14.33
CA ARG A 160 -6.86 5.29 -15.16
C ARG A 160 -5.40 5.02 -14.80
N PHE A 161 -4.49 5.17 -15.76
CA PHE A 161 -3.06 5.17 -15.50
C PHE A 161 -2.56 6.60 -15.35
N VAL A 162 -1.80 6.88 -14.28
CA VAL A 162 -1.21 8.19 -13.98
C VAL A 162 0.30 8.11 -14.20
N ARG A 163 0.82 8.91 -15.14
CA ARG A 163 2.24 8.96 -15.51
C ARG A 163 3.04 10.04 -14.77
N ALA A 164 2.36 11.06 -14.25
CA ALA A 164 2.99 12.11 -13.47
C ALA A 164 1.99 12.73 -12.48
N VAL A 165 2.52 13.23 -11.38
CA VAL A 165 1.77 13.96 -10.34
C VAL A 165 2.51 15.25 -10.05
N GLU A 166 1.75 16.33 -9.92
CA GLU A 166 2.26 17.63 -9.48
C GLU A 166 1.42 18.13 -8.31
N PHE A 167 2.08 18.56 -7.24
CA PHE A 167 1.42 19.05 -6.04
C PHE A 167 1.60 20.56 -5.90
N HIS A 168 0.48 21.25 -5.71
CA HIS A 168 0.46 22.68 -5.36
C HIS A 168 0.02 22.85 -3.90
N ALA A 169 0.92 23.34 -3.08
CA ALA A 169 0.72 23.45 -1.62
C ALA A 169 -0.42 24.42 -1.22
N GLY A 170 -0.81 25.33 -2.12
CA GLY A 170 -1.74 26.42 -1.81
C GLY A 170 -1.15 27.49 -0.87
N ASN A 171 -0.34 27.07 0.10
CA ASN A 171 0.45 27.96 0.96
C ASN A 171 1.76 27.26 1.36
N ALA A 172 2.81 27.47 0.57
CA ALA A 172 4.11 26.85 0.78
C ALA A 172 4.85 27.29 2.06
N ARG A 173 4.35 28.32 2.77
CA ARG A 173 4.96 28.81 4.01
C ARG A 173 4.63 27.92 5.20
N VAL A 174 3.45 27.33 5.21
CA VAL A 174 2.96 26.47 6.31
C VAL A 174 3.03 25.00 5.98
N VAL A 175 3.11 24.60 4.71
CA VAL A 175 3.23 23.19 4.30
C VAL A 175 4.71 22.79 4.33
N HIS A 176 5.11 22.03 5.35
CA HIS A 176 6.47 21.52 5.50
C HIS A 176 6.72 20.33 4.54
N HIS A 177 5.77 19.39 4.44
CA HIS A 177 5.74 18.35 3.42
C HIS A 177 4.32 17.81 3.23
N ALA A 178 4.12 17.11 2.12
CA ALA A 178 2.88 16.43 1.80
C ALA A 178 3.15 14.99 1.39
N ASN A 179 2.27 14.09 1.78
CA ASN A 179 2.20 12.71 1.28
C ASN A 179 0.87 12.52 0.57
N ILE A 180 0.89 12.00 -0.66
CA ILE A 180 -0.31 11.76 -1.46
C ILE A 180 -0.53 10.25 -1.53
N LYS A 181 -1.62 9.80 -0.95
CA LYS A 181 -2.02 8.38 -0.87
C LYS A 181 -3.34 8.16 -1.62
N VAL A 182 -3.69 6.91 -1.86
CA VAL A 182 -4.94 6.51 -2.52
C VAL A 182 -5.73 5.63 -1.56
N ASP A 183 -7.00 5.94 -1.36
CA ASP A 183 -7.97 5.14 -0.60
C ASP A 183 -9.08 4.64 -1.53
N THR A 184 -9.28 3.33 -1.58
CA THR A 184 -10.36 2.66 -2.31
C THR A 184 -11.42 2.05 -1.39
N SER A 185 -11.19 2.07 -0.07
CA SER A 185 -12.06 1.47 0.94
C SER A 185 -13.15 2.41 1.45
N GLY A 186 -12.95 3.72 1.25
CA GLY A 186 -13.78 4.78 1.83
C GLY A 186 -13.59 4.97 3.34
N SER A 187 -12.59 4.34 3.96
CA SER A 187 -12.29 4.49 5.39
C SER A 187 -11.88 5.91 5.74
N SER A 188 -11.09 6.54 4.86
CA SER A 188 -10.68 7.94 5.05
C SER A 188 -11.86 8.91 5.05
N ARG A 189 -12.89 8.67 4.22
CA ARG A 189 -14.12 9.47 4.25
C ARG A 189 -14.88 9.34 5.57
N ARG A 190 -14.88 8.15 6.19
CA ARG A 190 -15.51 7.96 7.51
C ARG A 190 -14.76 8.72 8.59
N LEU A 191 -13.42 8.65 8.60
CA LEU A 191 -12.59 9.41 9.53
C LEU A 191 -12.78 10.93 9.35
N ASP A 192 -12.86 11.41 8.12
CA ASP A 192 -13.12 12.82 7.81
C ASP A 192 -14.52 13.29 8.28
N ALA A 193 -15.54 12.42 8.13
CA ALA A 193 -16.91 12.71 8.58
C ALA A 193 -17.07 12.69 10.12
N GLU A 194 -16.19 11.98 10.82
CA GLU A 194 -16.17 11.91 12.30
C GLU A 194 -15.40 13.08 12.94
N ASP A 195 -14.54 13.78 12.20
CA ASP A 195 -13.80 14.97 12.66
C ASP A 195 -14.65 16.22 12.53
N ALA A 196 -14.50 17.14 13.47
CA ALA A 196 -15.28 18.39 13.52
C ALA A 196 -14.82 19.45 12.50
N GLY A 197 -13.64 19.31 11.92
CA GLY A 197 -13.03 20.28 10.99
C GLY A 197 -12.71 19.66 9.63
N PRO A 198 -12.20 20.44 8.67
CA PRO A 198 -11.76 19.90 7.39
C PRO A 198 -10.63 18.88 7.56
N GLY A 199 -10.76 17.70 6.99
CA GLY A 199 -9.82 16.60 7.15
C GLY A 199 -9.90 15.93 8.52
N PHE A 200 -8.96 15.03 8.82
CA PHE A 200 -8.87 14.30 10.09
C PHE A 200 -7.42 14.23 10.60
N ASP A 201 -7.25 14.10 11.92
CA ASP A 201 -5.92 14.00 12.52
C ASP A 201 -5.23 12.65 12.22
N GLY A 202 -3.95 12.73 11.87
CA GLY A 202 -3.12 11.56 11.60
C GLY A 202 -3.34 10.94 10.21
N SER A 203 -3.07 9.64 10.07
CA SER A 203 -3.11 8.88 8.82
C SER A 203 -4.19 7.80 8.83
N SER A 204 -4.79 7.51 7.68
CA SER A 204 -5.59 6.29 7.46
C SER A 204 -4.69 5.11 7.11
N ARG A 205 -4.94 3.93 7.70
CA ARG A 205 -4.23 2.68 7.33
C ARG A 205 -4.58 2.18 5.94
N ASP A 206 -5.79 2.44 5.50
CA ASP A 206 -6.29 1.97 4.20
C ASP A 206 -5.88 2.89 3.05
N ALA A 207 -5.48 4.13 3.35
CA ALA A 207 -4.87 5.02 2.38
C ALA A 207 -3.39 4.65 2.20
N ARG A 208 -3.02 4.22 1.00
CA ARG A 208 -1.68 3.73 0.67
C ARG A 208 -1.06 4.53 -0.46
N PHE A 209 0.27 4.59 -0.49
CA PHE A 209 0.94 5.05 -1.70
C PHE A 209 0.59 4.12 -2.87
N PRO A 210 0.45 4.66 -4.10
CA PRO A 210 0.29 3.81 -5.27
C PRO A 210 1.47 2.85 -5.40
N ASP A 211 1.20 1.65 -5.88
CA ASP A 211 2.21 0.60 -6.04
C ASP A 211 3.47 1.12 -6.74
N GLY A 212 4.60 1.01 -6.07
CA GLY A 212 5.90 1.40 -6.58
C GLY A 212 6.17 2.91 -6.65
N TYR A 213 5.29 3.74 -6.09
CA TYR A 213 5.48 5.19 -6.07
C TYR A 213 5.47 5.75 -4.66
N PHE A 214 6.41 6.64 -4.39
CA PHE A 214 6.37 7.53 -3.24
C PHE A 214 5.95 8.91 -3.75
N LEU A 215 4.69 9.26 -3.49
CA LEU A 215 4.13 10.56 -3.87
C LEU A 215 4.25 11.53 -2.70
N GLY A 216 5.49 11.88 -2.38
CA GLY A 216 5.81 12.91 -1.40
C GLY A 216 6.14 14.22 -2.09
N TRP A 217 5.93 15.33 -1.40
CA TRP A 217 6.35 16.66 -1.81
C TRP A 217 7.00 17.40 -0.65
N THR A 218 8.08 18.10 -0.96
CA THR A 218 8.74 19.04 -0.04
C THR A 218 8.98 20.37 -0.76
N PRO A 219 9.11 21.48 -0.03
CA PRO A 219 9.35 22.79 -0.62
C PRO A 219 10.56 22.80 -1.56
N GLY A 220 10.35 23.27 -2.80
CA GLY A 220 11.38 23.33 -3.84
C GLY A 220 11.57 22.05 -4.64
N GLN A 221 10.85 20.98 -4.34
CA GLN A 221 10.82 19.79 -5.17
C GLN A 221 10.06 20.09 -6.47
N ARG A 222 10.66 19.73 -7.60
CA ARG A 222 10.03 19.83 -8.91
C ARG A 222 9.06 18.69 -9.15
N ALA A 223 8.04 18.94 -9.95
CA ALA A 223 7.19 17.90 -10.46
C ALA A 223 8.01 16.88 -11.27
N HIS A 224 7.65 15.61 -11.18
CA HIS A 224 8.40 14.55 -11.83
C HIS A 224 7.50 13.60 -12.62
N ALA A 225 7.88 13.32 -13.86
CA ALA A 225 7.35 12.24 -14.66
C ALA A 225 8.46 11.20 -14.87
N SER A 226 8.21 9.95 -14.51
CA SER A 226 9.13 8.85 -14.83
C SER A 226 8.80 8.30 -16.21
N PRO A 227 9.65 8.50 -17.22
CA PRO A 227 9.37 8.00 -18.58
C PRO A 227 9.15 6.48 -18.58
N GLY A 228 8.10 6.04 -19.25
CA GLY A 228 7.81 4.61 -19.41
C GLY A 228 7.17 3.93 -18.19
N THR A 229 6.81 4.67 -17.14
CA THR A 229 6.12 4.15 -15.95
C THR A 229 4.82 4.89 -15.68
N ALA A 230 3.81 4.19 -15.16
CA ALA A 230 2.56 4.77 -14.69
C ALA A 230 1.98 3.88 -13.59
N TRP A 231 1.29 4.49 -12.63
CA TRP A 231 0.56 3.76 -11.60
C TRP A 231 -0.94 3.76 -11.90
N TYR A 232 -1.63 2.75 -11.39
CA TYR A 232 -3.05 2.57 -11.63
C TYR A 232 -3.87 3.28 -10.54
N LEU A 233 -4.76 4.18 -10.97
CA LEU A 233 -5.77 4.83 -10.14
C LEU A 233 -7.11 4.13 -10.37
N PRO A 234 -7.65 3.39 -9.39
CA PRO A 234 -8.95 2.72 -9.51
C PRO A 234 -10.10 3.71 -9.69
N ALA A 235 -11.20 3.25 -10.31
CA ALA A 235 -12.42 4.03 -10.40
C ALA A 235 -12.99 4.32 -9.01
N GLY A 236 -13.43 5.57 -8.78
CA GLY A 236 -14.04 5.99 -7.53
C GLY A 236 -13.09 6.08 -6.32
N ALA A 237 -11.78 5.94 -6.54
CA ALA A 237 -10.79 6.13 -5.49
C ALA A 237 -10.71 7.58 -5.03
N ASP A 238 -10.32 7.79 -3.76
CA ASP A 238 -9.99 9.08 -3.21
C ASP A 238 -8.47 9.29 -3.17
N LEU A 239 -8.02 10.53 -3.38
CA LEU A 239 -6.70 10.93 -2.91
C LEU A 239 -6.80 11.35 -1.45
N VAL A 240 -5.87 10.88 -0.64
CA VAL A 240 -5.69 11.31 0.75
C VAL A 240 -4.38 12.06 0.82
N VAL A 241 -4.49 13.36 1.01
CA VAL A 241 -3.32 14.26 1.10
C VAL A 241 -3.03 14.52 2.57
N GLU A 242 -1.98 13.89 3.07
CA GLU A 242 -1.48 14.09 4.42
C GLU A 242 -0.51 15.26 4.42
N LEU A 243 -0.84 16.32 5.14
CA LEU A 243 -0.03 17.54 5.25
C LEU A 243 0.64 17.62 6.62
N HIS A 244 1.94 17.87 6.63
CA HIS A 244 2.65 18.35 7.80
C HIS A 244 2.66 19.88 7.76
N LEU A 245 1.97 20.50 8.69
CA LEU A 245 1.73 21.94 8.75
C LEU A 245 2.45 22.56 9.95
N THR A 246 3.20 23.64 9.69
CA THR A 246 3.98 24.34 10.72
C THR A 246 3.43 25.75 10.95
N PRO A 247 3.12 26.18 12.20
CA PRO A 247 2.71 27.53 12.52
C PRO A 247 3.76 28.58 12.15
N THR A 248 3.32 29.77 11.71
CA THR A 248 4.20 30.87 11.25
C THR A 248 4.10 32.15 12.06
N GLY A 249 3.44 32.14 13.23
CA GLY A 249 3.21 33.29 14.06
C GLY A 249 1.94 34.09 13.71
N LYS A 250 1.20 33.65 12.69
CA LYS A 250 -0.12 34.18 12.31
C LYS A 250 -1.02 33.07 11.78
N ALA A 251 -2.34 33.28 11.80
CA ALA A 251 -3.28 32.38 11.22
C ALA A 251 -3.11 32.37 9.69
N GLU A 252 -2.87 31.20 9.11
CA GLU A 252 -2.65 30.99 7.67
C GLU A 252 -3.65 29.99 7.12
N ARG A 253 -4.24 30.31 5.96
CA ARG A 253 -5.11 29.35 5.25
C ARG A 253 -4.28 28.52 4.28
N VAL A 254 -4.61 27.23 4.19
CA VAL A 254 -4.03 26.28 3.24
C VAL A 254 -5.16 25.53 2.51
N GLN A 255 -5.07 25.47 1.18
CA GLN A 255 -5.94 24.67 0.32
C GLN A 255 -5.09 24.14 -0.82
N SER A 256 -4.65 22.90 -0.69
CA SER A 256 -3.74 22.27 -1.63
C SER A 256 -4.50 21.64 -2.81
N SER A 257 -3.81 21.46 -3.93
CA SER A 257 -4.32 20.75 -5.10
C SER A 257 -3.28 19.81 -5.69
N VAL A 258 -3.77 18.75 -6.35
CA VAL A 258 -2.97 17.70 -6.99
C VAL A 258 -3.36 17.65 -8.46
N GLY A 259 -2.41 17.89 -9.34
CA GLY A 259 -2.54 17.69 -10.77
C GLY A 259 -2.15 16.27 -11.15
N LEU A 260 -3.06 15.53 -11.81
CA LEU A 260 -2.80 14.19 -12.33
C LEU A 260 -2.67 14.24 -13.85
N PHE A 261 -1.57 13.70 -14.37
CA PHE A 261 -1.30 13.58 -15.81
C PHE A 261 -1.47 12.12 -16.22
N LEU A 262 -2.45 11.85 -17.07
CA LEU A 262 -2.83 10.49 -17.41
C LEU A 262 -1.96 9.91 -18.52
N ALA A 263 -1.94 8.58 -18.61
CA ALA A 263 -1.41 7.81 -19.72
C ALA A 263 -2.54 7.10 -20.45
N ASP A 264 -2.41 6.96 -21.77
CA ASP A 264 -3.45 6.35 -22.62
C ASP A 264 -3.60 4.85 -22.42
N ALA A 265 -2.54 4.17 -21.95
CA ALA A 265 -2.54 2.73 -21.69
C ALA A 265 -1.57 2.39 -20.54
N ALA A 266 -1.61 1.12 -20.10
CA ALA A 266 -0.58 0.57 -19.23
C ALA A 266 0.79 0.74 -19.91
N LEU A 267 1.60 1.65 -19.36
CA LEU A 267 2.99 1.77 -19.79
C LEU A 267 3.77 0.56 -19.26
N ALA A 268 4.81 0.18 -19.98
CA ALA A 268 5.41 -1.15 -19.95
C ALA A 268 5.94 -1.63 -18.60
N ARG A 269 6.06 -0.77 -17.60
CA ARG A 269 6.64 -1.14 -16.29
C ARG A 269 5.91 -0.45 -15.14
N THR A 270 5.45 -1.21 -14.16
CA THR A 270 5.03 -0.69 -12.86
C THR A 270 6.23 -0.77 -11.90
N PRO A 271 6.69 0.33 -11.35
CA PRO A 271 7.76 0.30 -10.34
C PRO A 271 7.32 -0.47 -9.09
N TYR A 272 8.29 -0.92 -8.31
CA TYR A 272 8.12 -1.55 -7.01
C TYR A 272 8.92 -0.78 -5.97
N MET A 273 8.44 -0.71 -4.74
CA MET A 273 9.11 0.00 -3.66
C MET A 273 9.72 -0.97 -2.66
N ILE A 274 11.04 -0.96 -2.53
CA ILE A 274 11.77 -1.67 -1.50
C ILE A 274 12.11 -0.67 -0.39
N ARG A 275 11.75 -0.96 0.85
CA ARG A 275 12.20 -0.24 2.04
C ARG A 275 13.29 -1.05 2.75
N LEU A 276 14.45 -0.47 2.94
CA LEU A 276 15.38 -0.90 3.95
C LEU A 276 15.18 -0.04 5.19
N GLY A 277 15.15 -0.63 6.37
CA GLY A 277 14.89 0.13 7.59
C GLY A 277 14.92 -0.75 8.83
N SER A 278 14.99 -0.11 9.98
CA SER A 278 14.84 -0.80 11.25
C SER A 278 13.86 -0.06 12.13
N GLN A 279 12.81 -0.75 12.51
CA GLN A 279 11.81 -0.23 13.47
C GLN A 279 12.20 -0.54 14.93
N ARG A 280 13.43 -1.05 15.17
CA ARG A 280 13.96 -1.36 16.51
C ARG A 280 14.84 -0.26 17.08
N ILE A 281 14.71 0.96 16.57
CA ILE A 281 15.48 2.13 17.02
C ILE A 281 15.14 2.42 18.48
N ASP A 282 16.19 2.48 19.31
CA ASP A 282 16.10 2.75 20.74
C ASP A 282 17.40 3.42 21.20
N ILE A 283 17.44 4.74 21.15
CA ILE A 283 18.62 5.58 21.33
C ILE A 283 18.65 6.14 22.76
N PRO A 284 19.54 5.64 23.64
CA PRO A 284 19.69 6.20 24.99
C PRO A 284 20.08 7.66 24.96
N ALA A 285 19.73 8.40 26.03
CA ALA A 285 20.18 9.77 26.22
C ALA A 285 21.71 9.85 26.33
N GLY A 286 22.31 10.85 25.69
CA GLY A 286 23.75 11.14 25.75
C GLY A 286 24.62 10.30 24.80
N VAL A 287 24.08 9.34 24.06
CA VAL A 287 24.83 8.54 23.10
C VAL A 287 25.17 9.38 21.87
N THR A 288 26.46 9.43 21.49
CA THR A 288 26.97 10.24 20.38
C THR A 288 27.07 9.46 19.05
N ALA A 289 27.00 8.11 19.08
CA ALA A 289 27.19 7.27 17.91
C ALA A 289 26.35 5.97 18.01
N TYR A 290 25.03 6.12 17.94
CA TYR A 290 24.12 4.99 17.75
C TYR A 290 24.05 4.66 16.26
N SER A 291 24.05 3.40 15.88
CA SER A 291 23.90 3.00 14.48
C SER A 291 22.84 1.92 14.30
N THR A 292 22.15 2.00 13.17
CA THR A 292 21.25 0.94 12.69
C THR A 292 21.60 0.58 11.26
N SER A 293 21.34 -0.66 10.88
CA SER A 293 21.61 -1.17 9.53
C SER A 293 20.54 -2.17 9.12
N ASP A 294 20.30 -2.27 7.83
CA ASP A 294 19.46 -3.31 7.23
C ASP A 294 20.04 -3.75 5.89
N ARG A 295 19.62 -4.93 5.43
CA ARG A 295 20.05 -5.50 4.17
C ARG A 295 18.94 -6.33 3.52
N TYR A 296 18.97 -6.39 2.18
CA TYR A 296 18.09 -7.24 1.41
C TYR A 296 18.82 -7.81 0.19
N VAL A 297 18.58 -9.08 -0.12
CA VAL A 297 19.16 -9.76 -1.29
C VAL A 297 18.11 -9.82 -2.38
N LEU A 298 18.40 -9.27 -3.54
CA LEU A 298 17.47 -9.24 -4.66
C LEU A 298 17.23 -10.64 -5.23
N PRO A 299 15.97 -11.14 -5.28
CA PRO A 299 15.64 -12.44 -5.84
C PRO A 299 15.58 -12.44 -7.37
N VAL A 300 15.52 -11.28 -8.00
CA VAL A 300 15.42 -11.03 -9.44
C VAL A 300 16.27 -9.82 -9.85
N ASP A 301 16.50 -9.65 -11.14
CA ASP A 301 17.11 -8.44 -11.69
C ASP A 301 16.15 -7.25 -11.54
N VAL A 302 16.68 -6.09 -11.16
CA VAL A 302 15.92 -4.85 -11.10
C VAL A 302 16.72 -3.67 -11.64
N ASP A 303 16.02 -2.66 -12.13
CA ASP A 303 16.59 -1.34 -12.46
C ASP A 303 16.20 -0.37 -11.35
N LEU A 304 17.18 0.15 -10.59
CA LEU A 304 16.97 1.16 -9.55
C LEU A 304 16.77 2.53 -10.20
N LEU A 305 15.64 3.17 -9.92
CA LEU A 305 15.20 4.45 -10.51
C LEU A 305 15.46 5.63 -9.58
N ALA A 306 15.22 5.45 -8.27
CA ALA A 306 15.37 6.49 -7.27
C ALA A 306 15.64 5.91 -5.89
N VAL A 307 16.23 6.75 -5.02
CA VAL A 307 16.40 6.48 -3.59
C VAL A 307 15.85 7.65 -2.79
N GLN A 308 15.21 7.33 -1.66
CA GLN A 308 14.70 8.32 -0.72
C GLN A 308 15.08 7.92 0.70
N PRO A 309 16.07 8.56 1.28
CA PRO A 309 16.39 8.41 2.69
C PRO A 309 15.40 9.20 3.56
N HIS A 310 15.04 8.64 4.70
CA HIS A 310 14.22 9.30 5.72
C HIS A 310 14.76 9.01 7.12
N ALA A 311 14.91 10.04 7.92
CA ALA A 311 15.23 10.00 9.33
C ALA A 311 14.80 11.31 9.97
N HIS A 312 14.74 11.40 11.31
CA HIS A 312 14.40 12.63 12.01
C HIS A 312 15.63 13.45 12.46
N ASN A 313 15.55 14.12 13.62
CA ASN A 313 16.50 15.14 14.02
C ASN A 313 17.83 14.61 14.58
N LEU A 314 17.87 13.36 15.07
CA LEU A 314 19.08 12.81 15.67
C LEU A 314 20.03 12.18 14.63
N ALA A 315 19.54 11.90 13.42
CA ALA A 315 20.36 11.31 12.37
C ALA A 315 21.51 12.25 11.97
N ARG A 316 22.69 11.64 11.75
CA ARG A 316 23.94 12.33 11.35
C ARG A 316 24.39 11.94 9.97
N SER A 317 24.49 10.64 9.71
CA SER A 317 24.87 10.13 8.40
C SER A 317 23.95 9.02 7.93
N ILE A 318 23.81 8.94 6.62
CA ILE A 318 23.02 7.96 5.90
C ILE A 318 23.84 7.43 4.75
N GLN A 319 24.08 6.12 4.73
CA GLN A 319 24.84 5.46 3.70
C GLN A 319 24.06 4.27 3.15
N ALA A 320 24.07 4.12 1.81
CA ALA A 320 23.56 2.92 1.19
C ALA A 320 24.42 2.49 0.00
N SER A 321 24.54 1.19 -0.17
CA SER A 321 25.29 0.57 -1.25
C SER A 321 24.65 -0.71 -1.75
N ALA A 322 24.94 -1.07 -2.99
CA ALA A 322 24.65 -2.35 -3.59
C ALA A 322 25.95 -3.15 -3.77
N ARG A 323 26.00 -4.36 -3.21
CA ARG A 323 27.11 -5.28 -3.43
C ARG A 323 26.66 -6.32 -4.45
N MET A 324 27.26 -6.24 -5.63
CA MET A 324 26.95 -7.09 -6.77
C MET A 324 27.42 -8.55 -6.54
N PRO A 325 26.88 -9.54 -7.23
CA PRO A 325 27.31 -10.94 -7.14
C PRO A 325 28.78 -11.16 -7.51
N ASP A 326 29.37 -10.29 -8.35
CA ASP A 326 30.77 -10.30 -8.73
C ASP A 326 31.71 -9.69 -7.66
N GLY A 327 31.15 -9.22 -6.53
CA GLY A 327 31.85 -8.56 -5.44
C GLY A 327 32.03 -7.05 -5.59
N ARG A 328 31.69 -6.46 -6.74
CA ARG A 328 31.72 -5.01 -6.97
C ARG A 328 30.72 -4.32 -6.06
N ARG A 329 31.16 -3.22 -5.43
CA ARG A 329 30.29 -2.35 -4.62
C ARG A 329 29.95 -1.09 -5.40
N GLU A 330 28.68 -0.78 -5.46
CA GLU A 330 28.12 0.45 -6.01
C GLU A 330 27.51 1.28 -4.89
N TRP A 331 27.89 2.56 -4.79
CA TRP A 331 27.29 3.47 -3.83
C TRP A 331 25.92 3.96 -4.37
N LEU A 332 24.88 3.74 -3.59
CA LEU A 332 23.54 4.21 -3.93
C LEU A 332 23.33 5.65 -3.46
N ILE A 333 23.74 5.95 -2.24
CA ILE A 333 23.75 7.30 -1.67
C ILE A 333 24.69 7.37 -0.47
N ASP A 334 25.32 8.53 -0.24
CA ASP A 334 26.08 8.85 0.95
C ASP A 334 25.81 10.28 1.38
N ILE A 335 25.23 10.45 2.58
CA ILE A 335 24.96 11.72 3.23
C ILE A 335 25.68 11.75 4.57
N GLN A 336 26.63 12.67 4.73
CA GLN A 336 27.47 12.78 5.94
C GLN A 336 26.96 13.81 6.95
N ASP A 337 26.04 14.70 6.53
CA ASP A 337 25.41 15.71 7.36
C ASP A 337 23.90 15.75 7.05
N TRP A 338 23.18 14.78 7.63
CA TRP A 338 21.73 14.73 7.50
C TRP A 338 21.07 15.94 8.14
N ASP A 339 20.03 16.47 7.50
CA ASP A 339 19.21 17.53 8.04
C ASP A 339 17.74 17.22 7.72
N PHE A 340 16.94 16.99 8.75
CA PHE A 340 15.51 16.65 8.65
C PHE A 340 14.71 17.62 7.79
N ARG A 341 15.14 18.89 7.73
CA ARG A 341 14.48 19.92 6.90
C ARG A 341 14.71 19.76 5.41
N TRP A 342 15.67 18.95 5.00
CA TRP A 342 16.09 18.76 3.61
C TRP A 342 16.00 17.29 3.19
N GLN A 343 14.77 16.77 3.16
CA GLN A 343 14.46 15.43 2.68
C GLN A 343 14.10 15.50 1.21
N ASP A 344 14.65 14.59 0.40
CA ASP A 344 14.42 14.61 -1.05
C ASP A 344 14.37 13.20 -1.62
N VAL A 345 13.77 13.07 -2.81
CA VAL A 345 13.83 11.87 -3.64
C VAL A 345 14.94 12.04 -4.64
N TYR A 346 16.01 11.27 -4.51
CA TYR A 346 17.18 11.32 -5.40
C TYR A 346 16.99 10.35 -6.55
N ARG A 347 16.71 10.89 -7.74
CA ARG A 347 16.47 10.12 -8.98
C ARG A 347 17.75 9.96 -9.77
N TYR A 348 18.03 8.73 -10.20
CA TYR A 348 19.19 8.48 -11.04
C TYR A 348 19.00 9.08 -12.42
N ARG A 349 20.07 9.62 -13.01
CA ARG A 349 20.10 10.15 -14.39
C ARG A 349 19.79 9.07 -15.42
N ALA A 350 20.28 7.86 -15.17
CA ALA A 350 19.93 6.64 -15.89
C ALA A 350 19.63 5.54 -14.84
N PRO A 351 18.66 4.64 -15.11
CA PRO A 351 18.41 3.53 -14.21
C PRO A 351 19.69 2.73 -13.94
N LEU A 352 19.92 2.42 -12.67
CA LEU A 352 21.07 1.58 -12.26
C LEU A 352 20.65 0.12 -12.25
N HIS A 353 21.21 -0.67 -13.16
CA HIS A 353 20.93 -2.10 -13.24
C HIS A 353 21.57 -2.87 -12.09
N LEU A 354 20.75 -3.60 -11.34
CA LEU A 354 21.13 -4.43 -10.20
C LEU A 354 20.72 -5.89 -10.47
N PRO A 355 21.67 -6.80 -10.74
CA PRO A 355 21.35 -8.18 -11.06
C PRO A 355 20.86 -8.96 -9.83
N ARG A 356 20.14 -10.06 -10.07
CA ARG A 356 19.75 -11.05 -9.06
C ARG A 356 20.95 -11.42 -8.18
N GLY A 357 20.72 -11.55 -6.88
CA GLY A 357 21.75 -11.85 -5.90
C GLY A 357 22.52 -10.63 -5.41
N THR A 358 22.25 -9.42 -5.93
CA THR A 358 22.79 -8.17 -5.39
C THR A 358 22.30 -7.99 -3.97
N VAL A 359 23.20 -7.64 -3.06
CA VAL A 359 22.88 -7.31 -1.66
C VAL A 359 22.76 -5.79 -1.55
N LEU A 360 21.56 -5.31 -1.29
CA LEU A 360 21.29 -3.92 -0.91
C LEU A 360 21.60 -3.77 0.58
N GLU A 361 22.37 -2.75 0.94
CA GLU A 361 22.79 -2.49 2.33
C GLU A 361 22.57 -1.02 2.65
N MET A 362 22.05 -0.73 3.86
CA MET A 362 22.01 0.62 4.42
C MET A 362 22.62 0.69 5.80
N GLN A 363 23.13 1.87 6.16
CA GLN A 363 23.59 2.18 7.51
C GLN A 363 23.26 3.63 7.84
N TYR A 364 22.66 3.84 9.01
CA TYR A 364 22.35 5.14 9.59
C TYR A 364 23.08 5.33 10.89
N THR A 365 23.56 6.55 11.18
CA THR A 365 24.14 6.92 12.46
C THR A 365 23.39 8.07 13.09
N TYR A 366 23.28 8.06 14.41
CA TYR A 366 22.51 9.03 15.19
C TYR A 366 23.35 9.57 16.35
N ASP A 367 23.07 10.81 16.74
CA ASP A 367 23.68 11.51 17.88
C ASP A 367 22.59 12.08 18.78
N ASN A 368 22.37 11.44 19.94
CA ASN A 368 21.43 11.88 20.97
C ASN A 368 22.16 12.55 22.14
N SER A 369 23.23 13.27 21.86
CA SER A 369 23.98 14.01 22.87
C SER A 369 23.52 15.46 23.01
N ALA A 370 23.91 16.12 24.10
CA ALA A 370 23.70 17.54 24.31
C ALA A 370 24.55 18.42 23.35
N ALA A 371 25.59 17.86 22.74
CA ALA A 371 26.43 18.56 21.76
C ALA A 371 25.78 18.60 20.35
N ASN A 372 24.78 17.79 20.09
CA ASN A 372 24.04 17.83 18.83
C ASN A 372 23.09 19.04 18.79
N PRO A 373 23.36 20.07 17.96
CA PRO A 373 22.52 21.28 17.91
C PRO A 373 21.13 21.05 17.31
N ARG A 374 20.92 19.86 16.69
CA ARG A 374 19.63 19.45 16.11
C ARG A 374 18.82 18.56 17.06
N ASN A 375 19.33 18.23 18.25
CA ASN A 375 18.59 17.44 19.23
C ASN A 375 17.38 18.24 19.74
N PRO A 376 16.14 17.74 19.52
CA PRO A 376 14.95 18.47 19.96
C PRO A 376 14.77 18.47 21.49
N ASN A 377 15.53 17.61 22.19
CA ASN A 377 15.42 17.48 23.65
C ASN A 377 16.64 18.11 24.36
N SER A 378 16.39 19.05 25.25
CA SER A 378 17.42 19.63 26.13
C SER A 378 16.91 19.63 27.57
N PRO A 379 17.46 18.80 28.48
CA PRO A 379 18.52 17.81 28.25
C PRO A 379 18.08 16.64 27.37
N PRO A 380 19.03 15.90 26.77
CA PRO A 380 18.73 14.71 25.95
C PRO A 380 17.88 13.69 26.70
N ARG A 381 16.96 13.03 25.99
CA ARG A 381 16.09 11.96 26.52
C ARG A 381 16.27 10.71 25.65
N ARG A 382 15.89 9.54 26.18
CA ARG A 382 15.79 8.31 25.39
C ARG A 382 14.78 8.52 24.27
N VAL A 383 15.15 8.16 23.03
CA VAL A 383 14.30 8.28 21.82
C VAL A 383 14.14 6.90 21.19
N THR A 384 12.90 6.52 20.93
CA THR A 384 12.56 5.24 20.30
C THR A 384 12.00 5.46 18.89
N PHE A 385 11.82 4.36 18.16
CA PHE A 385 11.12 4.38 16.87
C PHE A 385 9.73 5.03 16.98
N GLY A 386 9.35 5.82 15.99
CA GLY A 386 8.02 6.42 15.88
C GLY A 386 7.94 7.50 14.81
N GLN A 387 6.72 7.87 14.44
CA GLN A 387 6.44 8.78 13.32
C GLN A 387 6.51 10.27 13.66
N THR A 388 6.54 10.64 14.93
CA THR A 388 6.60 12.06 15.34
C THR A 388 8.03 12.59 15.30
N SER A 389 8.23 13.89 15.09
CA SER A 389 9.55 14.53 15.08
C SER A 389 10.32 14.42 16.41
N SER A 390 9.65 14.06 17.50
CA SER A 390 10.26 13.79 18.82
C SER A 390 10.71 12.32 18.99
N SER A 391 10.31 11.42 18.10
CA SER A 391 10.79 10.05 17.95
C SER A 391 11.83 9.98 16.83
N GLU A 392 12.28 8.78 16.44
CA GLU A 392 13.28 8.64 15.37
C GLU A 392 12.88 7.54 14.39
N MET A 393 13.31 7.72 13.13
CA MET A 393 13.15 6.75 12.06
C MET A 393 14.47 6.53 11.33
N GLY A 394 14.55 5.47 10.53
CA GLY A 394 15.70 5.18 9.68
C GLY A 394 15.27 4.30 8.53
N ASP A 395 14.66 4.92 7.53
CA ASP A 395 14.14 4.25 6.35
C ASP A 395 14.85 4.71 5.08
N LEU A 396 15.22 3.77 4.24
CA LEU A 396 15.68 4.02 2.89
C LEU A 396 14.71 3.37 1.92
N TRP A 397 14.01 4.18 1.18
CA TRP A 397 13.10 3.74 0.13
C TRP A 397 13.83 3.68 -1.20
N LEU A 398 13.69 2.58 -1.91
CA LEU A 398 14.33 2.27 -3.18
C LEU A 398 13.22 2.01 -4.21
N GLN A 399 13.05 2.92 -5.17
CA GLN A 399 12.13 2.73 -6.28
C GLN A 399 12.84 1.89 -7.36
N VAL A 400 12.34 0.69 -7.60
CA VAL A 400 12.92 -0.22 -8.58
C VAL A 400 11.89 -0.60 -9.65
N ALA A 401 12.35 -1.00 -10.84
CA ALA A 401 11.50 -1.58 -11.87
C ALA A 401 12.01 -2.99 -12.23
N THR A 402 11.09 -3.93 -12.37
CA THR A 402 11.37 -5.28 -12.87
C THR A 402 11.18 -5.35 -14.38
N THR A 403 11.74 -6.37 -15.02
CA THR A 403 11.62 -6.55 -16.48
C THR A 403 10.28 -7.19 -16.87
N THR A 404 9.74 -8.05 -16.00
CA THR A 404 8.49 -8.78 -16.25
C THR A 404 7.56 -8.75 -15.03
N ASP A 405 6.25 -8.98 -15.26
CA ASP A 405 5.27 -9.13 -14.16
C ASP A 405 5.58 -10.35 -13.28
N ARG A 406 6.18 -11.42 -13.86
CA ARG A 406 6.62 -12.59 -13.11
C ARG A 406 7.74 -12.24 -12.13
N ASP A 407 8.71 -11.45 -12.57
CA ASP A 407 9.81 -10.99 -11.70
C ASP A 407 9.26 -10.09 -10.59
N ARG A 408 8.28 -9.24 -10.91
CA ARG A 408 7.58 -8.41 -9.91
C ARG A 408 6.88 -9.28 -8.87
N ALA A 409 6.12 -10.29 -9.29
CA ALA A 409 5.45 -11.21 -8.37
C ALA A 409 6.45 -12.00 -7.51
N THR A 410 7.60 -12.38 -8.08
CA THR A 410 8.69 -13.05 -7.35
C THR A 410 9.31 -12.12 -6.30
N LEU A 411 9.56 -10.85 -6.66
CA LEU A 411 10.08 -9.85 -5.75
C LEU A 411 9.11 -9.58 -4.59
N ASP A 412 7.82 -9.43 -4.89
CA ASP A 412 6.79 -9.19 -3.89
C ASP A 412 6.66 -10.34 -2.90
N ALA A 413 6.57 -11.57 -3.40
CA ALA A 413 6.46 -12.78 -2.57
C ALA A 413 7.69 -13.01 -1.66
N ASP A 414 8.89 -12.62 -2.09
CA ASP A 414 10.11 -12.72 -1.28
C ASP A 414 10.22 -11.58 -0.27
N TYR A 415 9.83 -10.37 -0.67
CA TYR A 415 10.02 -9.17 0.13
C TYR A 415 8.92 -8.94 1.20
N ALA A 416 7.65 -9.28 0.94
CA ALA A 416 6.55 -9.06 1.86
C ALA A 416 6.75 -9.69 3.25
N PRO A 417 7.27 -10.94 3.38
CA PRO A 417 7.56 -11.52 4.68
C PRO A 417 8.67 -10.79 5.46
N LYS A 418 9.61 -10.13 4.77
CA LYS A 418 10.62 -9.29 5.43
C LYS A 418 9.97 -8.07 6.07
N MET A 419 9.11 -7.39 5.32
CA MET A 419 8.40 -6.21 5.82
C MET A 419 7.53 -6.52 7.02
N LEU A 420 6.75 -7.61 6.94
CA LEU A 420 5.90 -8.05 8.05
C LEU A 420 6.71 -8.30 9.34
N ARG A 421 7.90 -8.89 9.23
CA ARG A 421 8.78 -9.09 10.40
C ARG A 421 9.28 -7.77 10.99
N GLU A 422 9.59 -6.79 10.15
CA GLU A 422 10.01 -5.46 10.62
C GLU A 422 8.86 -4.69 11.27
N ASP A 423 7.65 -4.78 10.72
CA ASP A 423 6.47 -4.14 11.28
C ASP A 423 6.10 -4.73 12.65
N ILE A 424 6.11 -6.07 12.80
CA ILE A 424 5.97 -6.75 14.09
C ILE A 424 7.01 -6.25 15.10
N ALA A 425 8.29 -6.20 14.70
CA ALA A 425 9.35 -5.78 15.60
C ALA A 425 9.25 -4.31 16.01
N GLY A 426 8.75 -3.47 15.13
CA GLY A 426 8.48 -2.05 15.39
C GLY A 426 7.37 -1.85 16.40
N ASP A 427 6.26 -2.53 16.20
CA ASP A 427 5.11 -2.48 17.11
C ASP A 427 5.47 -3.02 18.51
N GLU A 428 6.17 -4.18 18.57
CA GLU A 428 6.70 -4.73 19.82
C GLU A 428 7.64 -3.75 20.54
N THR A 429 8.50 -3.06 19.79
CA THR A 429 9.43 -2.06 20.35
C THR A 429 8.69 -0.84 20.89
N THR A 430 7.72 -0.33 20.13
CA THR A 430 6.91 0.82 20.51
C THR A 430 6.05 0.52 21.74
N LEU A 431 5.49 -0.70 21.85
CA LEU A 431 4.71 -1.15 23.01
C LEU A 431 5.50 -1.21 24.31
N ARG A 432 6.84 -1.32 24.27
CA ARG A 432 7.69 -1.23 25.50
C ARG A 432 7.59 0.14 26.17
N THR A 433 7.39 1.20 25.37
CA THR A 433 7.25 2.58 25.85
C THR A 433 5.80 3.02 25.98
N ARG A 434 4.88 2.37 25.26
CA ARG A 434 3.44 2.64 25.27
C ARG A 434 2.62 1.39 25.57
N PRO A 435 2.78 0.75 26.73
CA PRO A 435 2.18 -0.56 27.01
C PRO A 435 0.65 -0.56 27.00
N ASN A 436 0.02 0.61 27.16
CA ASN A 436 -1.44 0.78 27.21
C ASN A 436 -2.02 1.41 25.93
N ASP A 437 -1.32 1.30 24.80
CA ASP A 437 -1.83 1.75 23.50
C ASP A 437 -2.67 0.62 22.86
N ALA A 438 -4.00 0.67 23.05
CA ALA A 438 -4.92 -0.35 22.56
C ALA A 438 -4.90 -0.46 21.03
N ARG A 439 -4.80 0.67 20.34
CA ARG A 439 -4.73 0.70 18.87
C ARG A 439 -3.48 0.00 18.36
N LEU A 440 -2.32 0.30 18.92
CA LEU A 440 -1.06 -0.33 18.52
C LEU A 440 -1.06 -1.85 18.81
N ARG A 441 -1.68 -2.30 19.92
CA ARG A 441 -1.85 -3.73 20.21
C ARG A 441 -2.70 -4.43 19.17
N ARG A 442 -3.80 -3.79 18.77
CA ARG A 442 -4.66 -4.30 17.70
C ARG A 442 -3.88 -4.38 16.37
N ASP A 443 -3.06 -3.37 16.06
CA ASP A 443 -2.25 -3.32 14.86
C ASP A 443 -1.22 -4.46 14.85
N LEU A 444 -0.52 -4.70 15.97
CA LEU A 444 0.38 -5.82 16.15
C LEU A 444 -0.35 -7.17 16.01
N ALA A 445 -1.55 -7.28 16.57
CA ALA A 445 -2.34 -8.50 16.45
C ALA A 445 -2.72 -8.83 15.01
N LEU A 446 -3.05 -7.82 14.19
CA LEU A 446 -3.28 -8.00 12.75
C LEU A 446 -2.02 -8.46 12.02
N CYS A 447 -0.85 -7.90 12.36
CA CYS A 447 0.43 -8.36 11.82
C CYS A 447 0.73 -9.83 12.21
N TYR A 448 0.41 -10.24 13.44
CA TYR A 448 0.54 -11.64 13.85
C TYR A 448 -0.39 -12.57 13.09
N LEU A 449 -1.64 -12.15 12.78
CA LEU A 449 -2.55 -12.93 11.94
C LEU A 449 -1.99 -13.13 10.54
N GLU A 450 -1.47 -12.08 9.93
CA GLU A 450 -0.84 -12.15 8.61
C GLU A 450 0.39 -13.08 8.63
N ALA A 451 1.15 -13.08 9.73
CA ALA A 451 2.26 -13.99 9.95
C ALA A 451 1.84 -15.44 10.31
N GLY A 452 0.54 -15.74 10.38
CA GLY A 452 0.02 -17.06 10.80
C GLY A 452 0.14 -17.35 12.31
N ARG A 453 0.50 -16.35 13.12
CA ARG A 453 0.69 -16.45 14.58
C ARG A 453 -0.62 -16.16 15.33
N THR A 454 -1.62 -17.01 15.11
CA THR A 454 -2.99 -16.77 15.60
C THR A 454 -3.09 -16.63 17.13
N ASP A 455 -2.32 -17.42 17.89
CA ASP A 455 -2.38 -17.37 19.36
C ASP A 455 -1.78 -16.05 19.91
N ASP A 456 -0.69 -15.57 19.30
CA ASP A 456 -0.11 -14.28 19.65
C ASP A 456 -1.06 -13.13 19.32
N ALA A 457 -1.75 -13.21 18.18
CA ALA A 457 -2.76 -12.24 17.78
C ALA A 457 -3.91 -12.16 18.79
N ILE A 458 -4.45 -13.31 19.19
CA ILE A 458 -5.51 -13.39 20.22
C ILE A 458 -5.03 -12.72 21.51
N ALA A 459 -3.81 -13.01 21.97
CA ALA A 459 -3.27 -12.44 23.19
C ALA A 459 -3.17 -10.90 23.13
N GLU A 460 -2.76 -10.32 21.99
CA GLU A 460 -2.70 -8.86 21.85
C GLU A 460 -4.09 -8.23 21.72
N PHE A 461 -5.05 -8.88 21.04
CA PHE A 461 -6.44 -8.43 21.03
C PHE A 461 -7.08 -8.48 22.42
N GLU A 462 -6.84 -9.53 23.23
CA GLU A 462 -7.31 -9.61 24.63
C GLU A 462 -6.74 -8.45 25.46
N ARG A 463 -5.46 -8.09 25.27
CA ARG A 463 -4.86 -6.93 25.95
C ARG A 463 -5.47 -5.61 25.48
N ALA A 464 -5.75 -5.46 24.18
CA ALA A 464 -6.41 -4.27 23.64
C ALA A 464 -7.81 -4.10 24.25
N VAL A 465 -8.62 -5.15 24.27
CA VAL A 465 -9.96 -5.16 24.90
C VAL A 465 -9.88 -4.88 26.40
N ALA A 466 -8.84 -5.36 27.10
CA ALA A 466 -8.67 -5.05 28.53
C ALA A 466 -8.37 -3.57 28.81
N ILE A 467 -7.72 -2.86 27.86
CA ILE A 467 -7.47 -1.43 27.93
C ILE A 467 -8.75 -0.63 27.62
N GLU A 468 -9.51 -1.05 26.62
CA GLU A 468 -10.73 -0.38 26.13
C GLU A 468 -11.97 -1.30 26.21
N PRO A 469 -12.45 -1.68 27.41
CA PRO A 469 -13.49 -2.71 27.56
C PRO A 469 -14.90 -2.28 27.13
N GLN A 470 -15.04 -1.02 26.68
CA GLN A 470 -16.30 -0.48 26.16
C GLN A 470 -16.26 -0.33 24.61
N ALA A 471 -15.19 -0.76 23.95
CA ALA A 471 -15.07 -0.69 22.49
C ALA A 471 -15.76 -1.93 21.85
N ALA A 472 -17.00 -1.77 21.42
CA ALA A 472 -17.81 -2.86 20.83
C ALA A 472 -17.10 -3.48 19.62
N ASP A 473 -16.48 -2.68 18.77
CA ASP A 473 -15.81 -3.13 17.56
C ASP A 473 -14.58 -4.01 17.86
N GLN A 474 -13.86 -3.74 18.95
CA GLN A 474 -12.72 -4.59 19.39
C GLN A 474 -13.20 -5.95 19.91
N HIS A 475 -14.33 -6.00 20.63
CA HIS A 475 -14.96 -7.25 21.04
C HIS A 475 -15.40 -8.07 19.83
N TYR A 476 -16.00 -7.44 18.83
CA TYR A 476 -16.38 -8.09 17.58
C TYR A 476 -15.16 -8.70 16.85
N GLU A 477 -14.08 -7.91 16.66
CA GLU A 477 -12.88 -8.38 15.98
C GLU A 477 -12.25 -9.59 16.69
N LEU A 478 -12.11 -9.52 18.02
CA LEU A 478 -11.60 -10.63 18.81
C LEU A 478 -12.50 -11.87 18.69
N ALA A 479 -13.83 -11.68 18.73
CA ALA A 479 -14.79 -12.78 18.59
C ALA A 479 -14.67 -13.47 17.23
N VAL A 480 -14.49 -12.72 16.14
CA VAL A 480 -14.30 -13.27 14.79
C VAL A 480 -13.03 -14.12 14.71
N ILE A 481 -11.93 -13.66 15.31
CA ILE A 481 -10.67 -14.39 15.33
C ILE A 481 -10.77 -15.66 16.16
N LEU A 482 -11.38 -15.58 17.34
CA LEU A 482 -11.64 -16.73 18.20
C LEU A 482 -12.54 -17.76 17.51
N LEU A 483 -13.56 -17.32 16.77
CA LEU A 483 -14.42 -18.20 15.97
C LEU A 483 -13.62 -18.93 14.88
N LYS A 484 -12.77 -18.22 14.12
CA LYS A 484 -11.88 -18.83 13.12
C LYS A 484 -10.89 -19.81 13.74
N ALA A 485 -10.43 -19.53 14.96
CA ALA A 485 -9.57 -20.42 15.75
C ALA A 485 -10.34 -21.57 16.43
N ASN A 486 -11.64 -21.73 16.15
CA ASN A 486 -12.54 -22.73 16.76
C ASN A 486 -12.64 -22.64 18.30
N ARG A 487 -12.40 -21.45 18.88
CA ARG A 487 -12.57 -21.18 20.33
C ARG A 487 -13.99 -20.66 20.61
N LEU A 488 -14.98 -21.53 20.36
CA LEU A 488 -16.39 -21.14 20.24
C LEU A 488 -16.95 -20.45 21.47
N ASP A 489 -16.60 -20.90 22.69
CA ASP A 489 -17.16 -20.35 23.94
C ASP A 489 -16.61 -18.91 24.18
N ALA A 490 -15.34 -18.72 24.00
CA ALA A 490 -14.72 -17.39 24.11
C ALA A 490 -15.26 -16.42 23.04
N ALA A 491 -15.41 -16.88 21.80
CA ALA A 491 -16.01 -16.10 20.72
C ALA A 491 -17.43 -15.63 21.08
N ALA A 492 -18.27 -16.56 21.60
CA ALA A 492 -19.64 -16.24 22.01
C ALA A 492 -19.68 -15.17 23.10
N ALA A 493 -18.81 -15.28 24.12
CA ALA A 493 -18.72 -14.27 25.18
C ALA A 493 -18.44 -12.87 24.66
N HIS A 494 -17.50 -12.74 23.72
CA HIS A 494 -17.15 -11.45 23.11
C HIS A 494 -18.24 -10.93 22.17
N PHE A 495 -18.90 -11.78 21.37
CA PHE A 495 -20.07 -11.35 20.59
C PHE A 495 -21.22 -10.85 21.50
N HIS A 496 -21.49 -11.55 22.60
CA HIS A 496 -22.51 -11.08 23.58
C HIS A 496 -22.13 -9.72 24.14
N ARG A 497 -20.85 -9.52 24.50
CA ARG A 497 -20.40 -8.23 25.00
C ARG A 497 -20.51 -7.12 23.96
N ALA A 498 -20.19 -7.41 22.70
CA ALA A 498 -20.37 -6.45 21.61
C ALA A 498 -21.86 -6.08 21.42
N ILE A 499 -22.79 -7.03 21.53
CA ILE A 499 -24.25 -6.77 21.47
C ILE A 499 -24.72 -5.93 22.67
N GLU A 500 -24.22 -6.19 23.89
CA GLU A 500 -24.55 -5.35 25.05
C GLU A 500 -24.15 -3.88 24.82
N LEU A 501 -23.00 -3.65 24.17
CA LEU A 501 -22.49 -2.32 23.87
C LEU A 501 -23.16 -1.67 22.65
N LYS A 502 -23.53 -2.47 21.64
CA LYS A 502 -24.12 -2.02 20.37
C LYS A 502 -25.21 -3.02 19.92
N PRO A 503 -26.45 -2.89 20.46
CA PRO A 503 -27.51 -3.89 20.26
C PRO A 503 -28.00 -4.06 18.82
N ASP A 504 -27.81 -3.05 17.97
CA ASP A 504 -28.31 -3.04 16.58
C ASP A 504 -27.25 -3.50 15.55
N ASP A 505 -26.15 -4.07 16.01
CA ASP A 505 -25.09 -4.56 15.13
C ASP A 505 -25.37 -5.98 14.62
N ALA A 506 -25.73 -6.06 13.33
CA ALA A 506 -26.12 -7.30 12.66
C ALA A 506 -25.01 -8.37 12.64
N GLU A 507 -23.74 -7.95 12.52
CA GLU A 507 -22.60 -8.85 12.45
C GLU A 507 -22.42 -9.69 13.70
N ASN A 508 -22.70 -9.13 14.87
CA ASN A 508 -22.60 -9.86 16.15
C ASN A 508 -23.62 -10.99 16.24
N TYR A 509 -24.88 -10.74 15.82
CA TYR A 509 -25.91 -11.79 15.75
C TYR A 509 -25.56 -12.87 14.74
N ASN A 510 -24.99 -12.48 13.57
CA ASN A 510 -24.53 -13.43 12.57
C ASN A 510 -23.38 -14.30 13.10
N GLY A 511 -22.44 -13.73 13.86
CA GLY A 511 -21.36 -14.47 14.53
C GLY A 511 -21.88 -15.50 15.53
N LEU A 512 -22.81 -15.12 16.40
CA LEU A 512 -23.48 -16.06 17.35
C LEU A 512 -24.26 -17.14 16.60
N GLY A 513 -24.97 -16.76 15.52
CA GLY A 513 -25.67 -17.71 14.66
C GLY A 513 -24.74 -18.76 14.04
N ALA A 514 -23.55 -18.33 13.58
CA ALA A 514 -22.53 -19.23 13.06
C ALA A 514 -21.99 -20.20 14.14
N ILE A 515 -21.83 -19.75 15.38
CA ILE A 515 -21.45 -20.60 16.52
C ILE A 515 -22.55 -21.61 16.80
N ALA A 516 -23.81 -21.19 16.87
CA ALA A 516 -24.94 -22.07 17.09
C ALA A 516 -25.07 -23.12 15.97
N TYR A 517 -24.87 -22.69 14.71
CA TYR A 517 -24.82 -23.58 13.55
C TYR A 517 -23.70 -24.63 13.69
N ALA A 518 -22.51 -24.22 14.06
CA ALA A 518 -21.37 -25.13 14.24
C ALA A 518 -21.60 -26.16 15.33
N ARG A 519 -22.38 -25.82 16.38
CA ARG A 519 -22.79 -26.69 17.45
C ARG A 519 -23.99 -27.61 17.11
N GLY A 520 -24.57 -27.46 15.92
CA GLY A 520 -25.77 -28.19 15.51
C GLY A 520 -27.07 -27.73 16.20
N ALA A 521 -27.06 -26.54 16.82
CA ALA A 521 -28.20 -25.93 17.48
C ALA A 521 -29.05 -25.12 16.47
N ASP A 522 -29.66 -25.81 15.48
CA ASP A 522 -30.31 -25.19 14.32
C ASP A 522 -31.40 -24.19 14.69
N ASN A 523 -32.23 -24.47 15.66
CA ASN A 523 -33.31 -23.56 16.10
C ASN A 523 -32.74 -22.26 16.67
N GLU A 524 -31.64 -22.32 17.39
CA GLU A 524 -30.95 -21.13 17.91
C GLU A 524 -30.27 -20.36 16.80
N ALA A 525 -29.57 -21.04 15.89
CA ALA A 525 -28.94 -20.44 14.73
C ALA A 525 -29.94 -19.67 13.85
N ILE A 526 -31.09 -20.28 13.53
CA ILE A 526 -32.20 -19.64 12.80
C ILE A 526 -32.65 -18.35 13.49
N ARG A 527 -32.89 -18.39 14.81
CA ARG A 527 -33.33 -17.23 15.58
C ARG A 527 -32.28 -16.08 15.51
N LEU A 528 -31.02 -16.43 15.68
CA LEU A 528 -29.91 -15.44 15.66
C LEU A 528 -29.70 -14.84 14.29
N PHE A 529 -29.73 -15.64 13.22
CA PHE A 529 -29.64 -15.12 11.87
C PHE A 529 -30.85 -14.23 11.49
N GLN A 530 -32.05 -14.58 11.96
CA GLN A 530 -33.21 -13.72 11.81
C GLN A 530 -33.06 -12.39 12.57
N GLN A 531 -32.40 -12.37 13.72
CA GLN A 531 -32.05 -11.11 14.41
C GLN A 531 -31.04 -10.30 13.64
N SER A 532 -30.03 -10.95 13.04
CA SER A 532 -29.08 -10.29 12.14
C SER A 532 -29.78 -9.61 10.96
N VAL A 533 -30.66 -10.33 10.26
CA VAL A 533 -31.46 -9.79 9.13
C VAL A 533 -32.31 -8.60 9.56
N ARG A 534 -32.94 -8.68 10.75
CA ARG A 534 -33.77 -7.57 11.28
C ARG A 534 -32.95 -6.33 11.64
N ALA A 535 -31.76 -6.52 12.19
CA ALA A 535 -30.86 -5.42 12.53
C ALA A 535 -30.34 -4.72 11.24
N ARG A 536 -29.98 -5.50 10.24
CA ARG A 536 -29.58 -5.02 8.93
C ARG A 536 -29.81 -6.08 7.88
N ASP A 537 -30.55 -5.74 6.83
CA ASP A 537 -30.75 -6.59 5.65
C ASP A 537 -29.40 -6.75 4.89
N ASN A 538 -28.86 -7.97 4.91
CA ASN A 538 -27.56 -8.26 4.29
C ASN A 538 -27.49 -9.69 3.73
N ALA A 539 -26.79 -9.85 2.61
CA ALA A 539 -26.71 -11.10 1.87
C ALA A 539 -26.12 -12.25 2.69
N LEU A 540 -25.12 -12.00 3.53
CA LEU A 540 -24.46 -13.04 4.33
C LEU A 540 -25.40 -13.63 5.39
N ALA A 541 -26.20 -12.79 6.06
CA ALA A 541 -27.15 -13.29 7.06
C ALA A 541 -28.27 -14.12 6.40
N HIS A 542 -28.81 -13.70 5.26
CA HIS A 542 -29.75 -14.47 4.47
C HIS A 542 -29.17 -15.79 3.99
N TYR A 543 -27.93 -15.81 3.47
CA TYR A 543 -27.25 -17.03 3.09
C TYR A 543 -27.10 -18.00 4.25
N ASN A 544 -26.62 -17.55 5.41
CA ASN A 544 -26.45 -18.38 6.60
C ASN A 544 -27.79 -18.91 7.14
N LEU A 545 -28.84 -18.08 7.10
CA LEU A 545 -30.19 -18.47 7.47
C LEU A 545 -30.72 -19.54 6.50
N GLY A 546 -30.60 -19.33 5.20
CA GLY A 546 -30.99 -20.29 4.17
C GLY A 546 -30.30 -21.64 4.34
N ARG A 547 -28.97 -21.62 4.56
CA ARG A 547 -28.17 -22.83 4.80
C ARG A 547 -28.62 -23.57 6.06
N THR A 548 -28.97 -22.86 7.13
CA THR A 548 -29.44 -23.46 8.37
C THR A 548 -30.82 -24.03 8.18
N LEU A 549 -31.73 -23.35 7.50
CA LEU A 549 -33.09 -23.83 7.18
C LEU A 549 -33.05 -25.06 6.27
N ALA A 550 -32.15 -25.11 5.29
CA ALA A 550 -31.97 -26.31 4.46
C ALA A 550 -31.50 -27.50 5.28
N ARG A 551 -30.54 -27.35 6.21
CA ARG A 551 -30.13 -28.41 7.14
C ARG A 551 -31.30 -28.87 8.05
N ALA A 552 -32.14 -27.94 8.46
CA ALA A 552 -33.35 -28.22 9.24
C ALA A 552 -34.54 -28.77 8.40
N GLN A 553 -34.30 -29.12 7.12
CA GLN A 553 -35.29 -29.63 6.15
C GLN A 553 -36.47 -28.64 5.89
N ARG A 554 -36.29 -27.37 6.15
CA ARG A 554 -37.25 -26.30 5.85
C ARG A 554 -36.93 -25.69 4.47
N LEU A 555 -37.08 -26.53 3.43
CA LEU A 555 -36.57 -26.22 2.11
C LEU A 555 -37.25 -25.01 1.45
N ASP A 556 -38.55 -24.78 1.66
CA ASP A 556 -39.26 -23.62 1.10
C ASP A 556 -38.74 -22.31 1.69
N ASP A 557 -38.55 -22.30 3.01
CA ASP A 557 -37.98 -21.14 3.71
C ASP A 557 -36.52 -20.89 3.27
N ALA A 558 -35.74 -21.99 3.11
CA ALA A 558 -34.35 -21.89 2.64
C ALA A 558 -34.24 -21.27 1.24
N VAL A 559 -35.10 -21.68 0.32
CA VAL A 559 -35.18 -21.09 -1.04
C VAL A 559 -35.47 -19.59 -0.96
N ALA A 560 -36.46 -19.18 -0.17
CA ALA A 560 -36.81 -17.76 -0.02
C ALA A 560 -35.63 -16.92 0.53
N GLU A 561 -34.88 -17.46 1.48
CA GLU A 561 -33.73 -16.76 2.06
C GLU A 561 -32.54 -16.70 1.10
N TYR A 562 -32.26 -17.76 0.34
CA TYR A 562 -31.24 -17.71 -0.71
C TYR A 562 -31.60 -16.72 -1.83
N GLU A 563 -32.88 -16.66 -2.25
CA GLU A 563 -33.36 -15.66 -3.20
C GLU A 563 -33.21 -14.24 -2.65
N ALA A 564 -33.44 -14.04 -1.32
CA ALA A 564 -33.20 -12.76 -0.69
C ALA A 564 -31.71 -12.39 -0.72
N ALA A 565 -30.81 -13.34 -0.45
CA ALA A 565 -29.39 -13.13 -0.55
C ALA A 565 -28.97 -12.72 -1.99
N LEU A 566 -29.50 -13.38 -3.03
CA LEU A 566 -29.23 -13.06 -4.43
C LEU A 566 -29.82 -11.72 -4.87
N ARG A 567 -30.91 -11.24 -4.28
CA ARG A 567 -31.41 -9.88 -4.54
C ARG A 567 -30.43 -8.80 -4.06
N LEU A 568 -29.67 -9.09 -3.00
CA LEU A 568 -28.69 -8.17 -2.42
C LEU A 568 -27.30 -8.32 -3.08
N ASN A 569 -26.94 -9.53 -3.47
CA ASN A 569 -25.67 -9.84 -4.18
C ASN A 569 -25.94 -10.94 -5.22
N ALA A 570 -26.21 -10.53 -6.46
CA ALA A 570 -26.58 -11.44 -7.55
C ALA A 570 -25.42 -12.33 -8.05
N ASP A 571 -24.18 -11.94 -7.81
CA ASP A 571 -22.97 -12.63 -8.31
C ASP A 571 -22.26 -13.46 -7.22
N ASP A 572 -23.02 -14.02 -6.25
CA ASP A 572 -22.46 -14.89 -5.23
C ASP A 572 -22.58 -16.38 -5.62
N PRO A 573 -21.49 -17.04 -6.00
CA PRO A 573 -21.53 -18.42 -6.47
C PRO A 573 -21.93 -19.43 -5.36
N ASP A 574 -21.61 -19.15 -4.10
CA ASP A 574 -21.95 -20.05 -2.99
C ASP A 574 -23.45 -20.00 -2.68
N VAL A 575 -24.08 -18.85 -2.80
CA VAL A 575 -25.54 -18.70 -2.68
C VAL A 575 -26.25 -19.44 -3.81
N HIS A 576 -25.76 -19.33 -5.04
CA HIS A 576 -26.29 -20.08 -6.17
C HIS A 576 -26.17 -21.61 -5.97
N VAL A 577 -25.06 -22.10 -5.42
CA VAL A 577 -24.90 -23.52 -5.06
C VAL A 577 -25.90 -23.94 -3.99
N GLY A 578 -26.05 -23.13 -2.92
CA GLY A 578 -26.99 -23.41 -1.84
C GLY A 578 -28.43 -23.47 -2.33
N LEU A 579 -28.84 -22.49 -3.16
CA LEU A 579 -30.17 -22.47 -3.77
C LEU A 579 -30.38 -23.67 -4.71
N GLY A 580 -29.39 -23.98 -5.55
CA GLY A 580 -29.43 -25.15 -6.42
C GLY A 580 -29.59 -26.47 -5.65
N ALA A 581 -28.91 -26.62 -4.52
CA ALA A 581 -29.04 -27.79 -3.65
C ALA A 581 -30.45 -27.90 -3.02
N ALA A 582 -30.97 -26.81 -2.47
CA ALA A 582 -32.32 -26.77 -1.90
C ALA A 582 -33.38 -27.09 -2.96
N LEU A 583 -33.26 -26.54 -4.16
CA LEU A 583 -34.14 -26.84 -5.31
C LEU A 583 -34.04 -28.30 -5.76
N THR A 584 -32.82 -28.88 -5.73
CA THR A 584 -32.61 -30.31 -6.06
C THR A 584 -33.36 -31.20 -5.06
N GLU A 585 -33.25 -30.93 -3.76
CA GLU A 585 -33.96 -31.68 -2.71
C GLU A 585 -35.50 -31.52 -2.81
N ARG A 586 -35.98 -30.39 -3.30
CA ARG A 586 -37.40 -30.16 -3.63
C ARG A 586 -37.86 -30.88 -4.91
N GLY A 587 -36.97 -31.49 -5.66
CA GLY A 587 -37.29 -32.08 -6.96
C GLY A 587 -37.43 -31.08 -8.12
N LEU A 588 -37.01 -29.82 -7.96
CA LEU A 588 -37.08 -28.76 -8.97
C LEU A 588 -35.80 -28.72 -9.81
N ALA A 589 -35.50 -29.85 -10.49
CA ALA A 589 -34.22 -30.07 -11.14
C ALA A 589 -33.87 -29.05 -12.23
N ILE A 590 -34.84 -28.53 -13.02
CA ILE A 590 -34.60 -27.51 -14.06
C ILE A 590 -34.07 -26.22 -13.42
N ALA A 591 -34.69 -25.74 -12.36
CA ALA A 591 -34.28 -24.54 -11.66
C ALA A 591 -32.90 -24.75 -10.99
N ALA A 592 -32.66 -25.92 -10.38
CA ALA A 592 -31.38 -26.26 -9.77
C ALA A 592 -30.23 -26.19 -10.77
N VAL A 593 -30.39 -26.78 -11.97
CA VAL A 593 -29.40 -26.74 -13.06
C VAL A 593 -29.07 -25.30 -13.47
N THR A 594 -30.09 -24.44 -13.55
CA THR A 594 -29.88 -23.02 -13.88
C THR A 594 -28.96 -22.33 -12.88
N HIS A 595 -29.19 -22.55 -11.58
CA HIS A 595 -28.36 -21.95 -10.53
C HIS A 595 -26.94 -22.54 -10.45
N TYR A 596 -26.78 -23.85 -10.62
CA TYR A 596 -25.44 -24.43 -10.69
C TYR A 596 -24.63 -23.92 -11.91
N ARG A 597 -25.27 -23.76 -13.06
CA ARG A 597 -24.63 -23.19 -14.24
C ARG A 597 -24.24 -21.71 -14.01
N GLU A 598 -25.07 -20.95 -13.30
CA GLU A 598 -24.77 -19.57 -12.97
C GLU A 598 -23.57 -19.51 -11.98
N ALA A 599 -23.54 -20.37 -10.96
CA ALA A 599 -22.38 -20.49 -10.08
C ALA A 599 -21.08 -20.77 -10.85
N LEU A 600 -21.12 -21.65 -11.86
CA LEU A 600 -19.97 -21.96 -12.72
C LEU A 600 -19.63 -20.83 -13.70
N ARG A 601 -20.61 -20.04 -14.13
CA ARG A 601 -20.35 -18.81 -14.92
C ARG A 601 -19.55 -17.79 -14.13
N ILE A 602 -19.89 -17.61 -12.84
CA ILE A 602 -19.22 -16.69 -11.94
C ILE A 602 -17.85 -17.23 -11.52
N LYS A 603 -17.81 -18.50 -11.12
CA LYS A 603 -16.59 -19.19 -10.66
C LYS A 603 -16.42 -20.54 -11.36
N PRO A 604 -15.71 -20.57 -12.51
CA PRO A 604 -15.60 -21.76 -13.35
C PRO A 604 -14.92 -22.97 -12.70
N ASP A 605 -14.13 -22.77 -11.65
CA ASP A 605 -13.42 -23.83 -10.91
C ASP A 605 -14.11 -24.26 -9.61
N LEU A 606 -15.38 -23.91 -9.41
CA LEU A 606 -16.13 -24.24 -8.19
C LEU A 606 -16.55 -25.72 -8.18
N VAL A 607 -15.74 -26.53 -7.50
CA VAL A 607 -15.85 -28.00 -7.44
C VAL A 607 -17.24 -28.46 -6.95
N THR A 608 -17.83 -27.79 -5.96
CA THR A 608 -19.17 -28.13 -5.41
C THR A 608 -20.26 -27.94 -6.47
N ALA A 609 -20.20 -26.86 -7.25
CA ALA A 609 -21.15 -26.62 -8.33
C ALA A 609 -21.02 -27.67 -9.44
N MET A 610 -19.78 -28.00 -9.85
CA MET A 610 -19.52 -29.04 -10.85
C MET A 610 -20.07 -30.39 -10.42
N SER A 611 -19.77 -30.80 -9.17
CA SER A 611 -20.20 -32.09 -8.65
C SER A 611 -21.71 -32.18 -8.52
N ASN A 612 -22.37 -31.14 -7.98
CA ASN A 612 -23.81 -31.10 -7.82
C ASN A 612 -24.55 -31.07 -9.18
N LEU A 613 -24.05 -30.26 -10.13
CA LEU A 613 -24.59 -30.23 -11.48
C LEU A 613 -24.46 -31.59 -12.17
N ALA A 614 -23.27 -32.20 -12.12
CA ALA A 614 -23.02 -33.50 -12.69
C ALA A 614 -23.95 -34.59 -12.10
N TRP A 615 -24.16 -34.53 -10.76
CA TRP A 615 -25.08 -35.44 -10.09
C TRP A 615 -26.51 -35.27 -10.62
N VAL A 616 -27.05 -34.05 -10.71
CA VAL A 616 -28.41 -33.78 -11.19
C VAL A 616 -28.56 -34.20 -12.65
N LEU A 617 -27.59 -33.86 -13.50
CA LEU A 617 -27.60 -34.25 -14.92
C LEU A 617 -27.53 -35.75 -15.14
N ALA A 618 -26.83 -36.48 -14.29
CA ALA A 618 -26.74 -37.95 -14.36
C ALA A 618 -27.98 -38.65 -13.84
N THR A 619 -28.56 -38.16 -12.71
CA THR A 619 -29.54 -38.93 -11.92
C THR A 619 -30.98 -38.44 -12.06
N SER A 620 -31.23 -37.30 -12.70
CA SER A 620 -32.58 -36.75 -12.81
C SER A 620 -33.55 -37.71 -13.47
N THR A 621 -34.74 -37.79 -12.91
CA THR A 621 -35.86 -38.55 -13.51
C THR A 621 -36.56 -37.75 -14.63
N ASP A 622 -36.32 -36.42 -14.70
CA ASP A 622 -36.86 -35.56 -15.74
C ASP A 622 -36.00 -35.70 -17.02
N PRO A 623 -36.57 -36.19 -18.12
CA PRO A 623 -35.83 -36.37 -19.41
C PRO A 623 -35.28 -35.06 -19.98
N ALA A 624 -35.89 -33.90 -19.64
CA ALA A 624 -35.43 -32.58 -20.07
C ALA A 624 -34.13 -32.18 -19.38
N VAL A 625 -33.85 -32.73 -18.20
CA VAL A 625 -32.67 -32.43 -17.39
C VAL A 625 -31.59 -33.51 -17.51
N ARG A 626 -32.02 -34.77 -17.70
CA ARG A 626 -31.11 -35.93 -17.70
C ARG A 626 -30.18 -35.91 -18.90
N GLN A 627 -28.93 -35.59 -18.66
CA GLN A 627 -27.87 -35.48 -19.67
C GLN A 627 -26.55 -36.13 -19.17
N PRO A 628 -26.48 -37.49 -19.07
CA PRO A 628 -25.34 -38.14 -18.45
C PRO A 628 -24.02 -37.90 -19.20
N LEU A 629 -24.08 -37.66 -20.51
CA LEU A 629 -22.89 -37.38 -21.32
C LEU A 629 -22.30 -35.99 -20.98
N GLU A 630 -23.12 -35.00 -20.60
CA GLU A 630 -22.66 -33.70 -20.12
C GLU A 630 -22.16 -33.78 -18.65
N ALA A 631 -22.73 -34.69 -17.85
CA ALA A 631 -22.30 -34.90 -16.48
C ALA A 631 -20.86 -35.39 -16.35
N VAL A 632 -20.41 -36.25 -17.27
CA VAL A 632 -19.07 -36.88 -17.22
C VAL A 632 -17.93 -35.83 -17.20
N PRO A 633 -17.78 -34.90 -18.14
CA PRO A 633 -16.67 -33.97 -18.11
C PRO A 633 -16.69 -33.04 -16.88
N LEU A 634 -17.86 -32.67 -16.36
CA LEU A 634 -17.98 -31.91 -15.13
C LEU A 634 -17.46 -32.68 -13.90
N ALA A 635 -17.82 -33.94 -13.78
CA ALA A 635 -17.36 -34.80 -12.71
C ALA A 635 -15.86 -35.15 -12.85
N GLU A 636 -15.36 -35.37 -14.07
CA GLU A 636 -13.92 -35.59 -14.33
C GLU A 636 -13.11 -34.37 -13.89
N GLU A 637 -13.56 -33.16 -14.20
CA GLU A 637 -12.89 -31.91 -13.82
C GLU A 637 -12.94 -31.70 -12.30
N ALA A 638 -14.06 -31.95 -11.64
CA ALA A 638 -14.19 -31.88 -10.18
C ALA A 638 -13.20 -32.87 -9.49
N VAL A 639 -13.05 -34.10 -10.01
CA VAL A 639 -12.08 -35.06 -9.49
C VAL A 639 -10.64 -34.59 -9.72
N ARG A 640 -10.35 -34.02 -10.90
CA ARG A 640 -9.02 -33.47 -11.22
C ARG A 640 -8.63 -32.35 -10.24
N LEU A 641 -9.54 -31.39 -10.01
CA LEU A 641 -9.31 -30.26 -9.10
C LEU A 641 -9.10 -30.71 -7.64
N THR A 642 -9.75 -31.80 -7.23
CA THR A 642 -9.57 -32.38 -5.89
C THR A 642 -8.44 -33.41 -5.81
N SER A 643 -7.69 -33.61 -6.88
CA SER A 643 -6.64 -34.63 -6.97
C SER A 643 -7.11 -35.99 -6.50
N SER A 644 -8.37 -36.37 -6.79
CA SER A 644 -9.01 -37.63 -6.40
C SER A 644 -9.08 -37.89 -4.87
N LYS A 645 -9.00 -36.85 -4.06
CA LYS A 645 -8.96 -36.96 -2.59
C LYS A 645 -10.34 -36.86 -1.91
N ASN A 646 -11.45 -36.87 -2.66
CA ASN A 646 -12.79 -36.75 -2.11
C ASN A 646 -13.67 -37.92 -2.57
N ALA A 647 -14.11 -38.75 -1.62
CA ALA A 647 -14.90 -39.96 -1.90
C ALA A 647 -16.28 -39.65 -2.51
N VAL A 648 -16.93 -38.55 -2.12
CA VAL A 648 -18.25 -38.14 -2.63
C VAL A 648 -18.15 -37.67 -4.08
N ILE A 649 -17.09 -36.93 -4.42
CA ILE A 649 -16.86 -36.47 -5.80
C ILE A 649 -16.50 -37.64 -6.72
N LEU A 650 -15.71 -38.59 -6.24
CA LEU A 650 -15.46 -39.84 -6.96
C LEU A 650 -16.75 -40.63 -7.17
N ASP A 651 -17.67 -40.66 -6.21
CA ASP A 651 -18.98 -41.28 -6.34
C ASP A 651 -19.82 -40.60 -7.43
N THR A 652 -19.85 -39.26 -7.45
CA THR A 652 -20.53 -38.51 -8.52
C THR A 652 -19.97 -38.87 -9.91
N LEU A 653 -18.65 -38.99 -10.05
CA LEU A 653 -18.03 -39.42 -11.30
C LEU A 653 -18.42 -40.89 -11.67
N ALA A 654 -18.42 -41.79 -10.69
CA ALA A 654 -18.83 -43.16 -10.89
C ALA A 654 -20.29 -43.27 -11.37
N VAL A 655 -21.20 -42.50 -10.75
CA VAL A 655 -22.60 -42.39 -11.19
C VAL A 655 -22.68 -41.82 -12.62
N SER A 656 -21.96 -40.76 -12.90
CA SER A 656 -21.96 -40.12 -14.25
C SER A 656 -21.48 -41.11 -15.31
N TYR A 657 -20.42 -41.88 -15.07
CA TYR A 657 -19.97 -42.92 -15.98
C TYR A 657 -21.02 -44.04 -16.16
N PHE A 658 -21.64 -44.47 -15.05
CA PHE A 658 -22.62 -45.55 -15.12
C PHE A 658 -23.84 -45.15 -15.95
N GLU A 659 -24.38 -43.98 -15.73
CA GLU A 659 -25.53 -43.44 -16.44
C GLU A 659 -25.20 -43.06 -17.91
N ALA A 660 -23.93 -42.78 -18.23
CA ALA A 660 -23.42 -42.60 -19.59
C ALA A 660 -23.10 -43.93 -20.30
N GLY A 661 -23.33 -45.09 -19.68
CA GLY A 661 -23.05 -46.41 -20.24
C GLY A 661 -21.59 -46.87 -20.16
N ARG A 662 -20.70 -46.08 -19.53
CA ARG A 662 -19.26 -46.33 -19.35
C ARG A 662 -19.02 -47.25 -18.14
N ARG A 663 -19.60 -48.46 -18.14
CA ARG A 663 -19.72 -49.34 -16.96
C ARG A 663 -18.38 -49.75 -16.34
N ALA A 664 -17.38 -50.08 -17.17
CA ALA A 664 -16.06 -50.46 -16.68
C ALA A 664 -15.37 -49.34 -15.90
N GLU A 665 -15.53 -48.10 -16.35
CA GLU A 665 -15.01 -46.89 -15.69
C GLU A 665 -15.78 -46.61 -14.45
N ALA A 666 -17.11 -46.76 -14.46
CA ALA A 666 -17.95 -46.59 -13.26
C ALA A 666 -17.52 -47.51 -12.11
N ILE A 667 -17.30 -48.81 -12.42
CA ILE A 667 -16.86 -49.81 -11.43
C ILE A 667 -15.47 -49.45 -10.87
N ARG A 668 -14.52 -49.06 -11.74
CA ARG A 668 -13.18 -48.67 -11.27
C ARG A 668 -13.22 -47.43 -10.36
N THR A 669 -13.98 -46.42 -10.75
CA THR A 669 -14.12 -45.18 -10.00
C THR A 669 -14.87 -45.39 -8.69
N ALA A 670 -15.92 -46.22 -8.68
CA ALA A 670 -16.64 -46.59 -7.47
C ALA A 670 -15.76 -47.32 -6.44
N ARG A 671 -14.86 -48.19 -6.90
CA ARG A 671 -13.85 -48.84 -6.03
C ARG A 671 -12.90 -47.80 -5.42
N ALA A 672 -12.40 -46.89 -6.23
CA ALA A 672 -11.54 -45.80 -5.73
C ALA A 672 -12.27 -44.92 -4.71
N ALA A 673 -13.57 -44.64 -4.91
CA ALA A 673 -14.40 -43.92 -3.95
C ALA A 673 -14.53 -44.66 -2.60
N VAL A 674 -14.76 -45.99 -2.62
CA VAL A 674 -14.79 -46.84 -1.42
C VAL A 674 -13.44 -46.81 -0.69
N GLU A 675 -12.33 -47.02 -1.45
CA GLU A 675 -10.98 -46.98 -0.89
C GLU A 675 -10.68 -45.65 -0.21
N ARG A 676 -11.09 -44.54 -0.84
CA ARG A 676 -10.93 -43.21 -0.28
C ARG A 676 -11.72 -43.00 1.01
N ALA A 677 -13.01 -43.40 1.01
CA ALA A 677 -13.86 -43.29 2.22
C ALA A 677 -13.31 -44.10 3.39
N VAL A 678 -12.79 -45.31 3.12
CA VAL A 678 -12.10 -46.14 4.13
C VAL A 678 -10.83 -45.47 4.64
N ALA A 679 -10.02 -44.88 3.77
CA ALA A 679 -8.81 -44.18 4.17
C ALA A 679 -9.09 -42.90 4.99
N ASP A 680 -10.28 -42.32 4.82
CA ASP A 680 -10.74 -41.16 5.61
C ASP A 680 -11.42 -41.56 6.90
N ASN A 681 -11.56 -42.89 7.22
CA ASN A 681 -12.29 -43.43 8.34
C ASN A 681 -13.80 -43.06 8.36
N ASP A 682 -14.39 -42.84 7.17
CA ASP A 682 -15.82 -42.57 7.01
C ASP A 682 -16.58 -43.88 6.68
N ASP A 683 -16.85 -44.68 7.70
CA ASP A 683 -17.53 -45.97 7.57
C ASP A 683 -18.94 -45.84 6.97
N ALA A 684 -19.66 -44.77 7.30
CA ALA A 684 -21.01 -44.53 6.79
C ALA A 684 -21.01 -44.35 5.27
N THR A 685 -20.14 -43.47 4.78
CA THR A 685 -19.95 -43.26 3.33
C THR A 685 -19.39 -44.52 2.66
N ALA A 686 -18.40 -45.16 3.27
CA ALA A 686 -17.82 -46.38 2.70
C ALA A 686 -18.89 -47.50 2.52
N ASN A 687 -19.80 -47.68 3.48
CA ASN A 687 -20.87 -48.69 3.36
C ASN A 687 -21.84 -48.35 2.21
N ARG A 688 -22.32 -47.13 2.14
CA ARG A 688 -23.20 -46.66 1.05
C ARG A 688 -22.54 -46.84 -0.34
N LEU A 689 -21.26 -46.52 -0.45
CA LEU A 689 -20.50 -46.68 -1.69
C LEU A 689 -20.30 -48.17 -2.07
N ARG A 690 -20.08 -49.06 -1.09
CA ARG A 690 -19.99 -50.51 -1.33
C ARG A 690 -21.30 -51.08 -1.87
N GLU A 691 -22.45 -50.60 -1.40
CA GLU A 691 -23.74 -51.02 -1.95
C GLU A 691 -23.92 -50.59 -3.39
N ARG A 692 -23.55 -49.36 -3.73
CA ARG A 692 -23.58 -48.90 -5.11
C ARG A 692 -22.62 -49.68 -6.02
N LEU A 693 -21.40 -49.93 -5.57
CA LEU A 693 -20.43 -50.74 -6.30
C LEU A 693 -21.00 -52.12 -6.61
N ARG A 694 -21.59 -52.81 -5.61
CA ARG A 694 -22.22 -54.13 -5.86
C ARG A 694 -23.33 -54.04 -6.89
N SER A 695 -24.17 -53.01 -6.87
CA SER A 695 -25.20 -52.79 -7.87
C SER A 695 -24.63 -52.65 -9.27
N TYR A 696 -23.52 -51.93 -9.43
CA TYR A 696 -22.84 -51.78 -10.74
C TYR A 696 -22.21 -53.07 -11.22
N GLU A 697 -21.59 -53.87 -10.35
CA GLU A 697 -21.00 -55.15 -10.68
C GLU A 697 -22.09 -56.18 -11.08
N ALA A 698 -23.25 -56.19 -10.40
CA ALA A 698 -24.37 -57.07 -10.74
C ALA A 698 -25.02 -56.77 -12.09
N GLN A 699 -24.97 -55.52 -12.55
CA GLN A 699 -25.54 -55.08 -13.81
C GLN A 699 -24.50 -55.09 -14.98
N ASN A 700 -23.29 -55.61 -14.74
CA ASN A 700 -22.24 -55.77 -15.75
C ASN A 700 -22.10 -57.29 -16.06
N PRO A 701 -22.92 -57.86 -17.00
CA PRO A 701 -22.76 -59.24 -17.36
C PRO A 701 -21.39 -59.46 -18.03
N ARG A 702 -20.68 -60.48 -17.56
CA ARG A 702 -19.34 -60.90 -18.09
C ARG A 702 -19.36 -61.15 -19.57
#